data_b8c6836d7edf318c13dcde2ae7b945e7
#
_entry.id   b8c6836d7edf318c13dcde2ae7b945e7
#
_cell.length_a   1.000
_cell.length_b   1.000
_cell.length_c   1.000
_cell.angle_alpha   90.00
_cell.angle_beta   90.00
_cell.angle_gamma   90.00
#
_symmetry.space_group_name_H-M   'P 1'
#
loop_
_entity.id
_entity.type
_entity.pdbx_description
1 polymer ?
#
loop_
_entity_poly.entity_id
_entity_poly.type
_entity_poly.pdbx_seq_one_letter_code
_entity_poly.pdbx_strand_id
1 'polypeptide(L)'
;SFRPVRFYDRTGDKLLFEVLHPQAQSRRWLYLDPAGPIDLPEHALEATIAIQDETFWSNPGYNPQEAVQALLSYLELQQSQEITLSISQQLVHSQLLQLGGGVRSPEKQSLQRMILAAEVTQEYPKEKILEWYINSADYGNHTYGIDAAALLYFAKHASNLTLPESAMLASIPLNPSLNPVEAPKEAKERQAETLRAMVRMGAITQHEAELALAQTLEIKYEGVEHPDHLQALIEYLQIEVLEMFGDDALRRSGLRIQTTLEYDLQLQSYCTLQTHTARLSGFEPSVILPAADGTGCLAAGFLPPVRPSDANLDHNIESGGFVVLDAENGEILALAGPISETRPTGTTFSPFVYLTAFAQGYSPGSMVLDIPPDGELENGTSEEQESQYNGPVRIRTALASGYRVASDRVQSLMGVDSVERTARSMGISSATYNTNAYRASGDLDWEASLVDLTGAFAVLANQGTMVGEGSPSNSSGRDPLRPSIILTIEDGARRSAYSFEPEQKAVLSAQLAYLMTDVLTDETARWSALGQSNALEIGRPAGAIASVAGGRDFWSFGYTPSRVVGIWLGNLDGADPVGLHEMNSAAPVWHALIRYATKDLPAAGWQTPPGVSRIEVCDPSGLLPTEYCPSVVSEVFQSGTEPTTFDNLYQPYLVNKETGKLATLNTPIDLVEERIYLVPPPEASEWAQMIGLERPPQEYDTLTDLAYQDPDVRIITPASFSFLRKEIVVRGYAIPADFDYYRLQYGSGLNPTRWVQIGDDSSKRVRGGTLARWKTEGLNGLYTLQLVVVDENGHIATHAIHITVDNQHPDVEMLLPELDQVLRGTSTQEMVIDVDVTDNFGVERVEFYVDGNKVETVITPPYSIRWRMRNVGEHEVYIRAIDLAGNVAESDRILFTVERP
;
A
#
# COMPACT_ATOMS: atom_id res chain seq x y z
N SER A 1 40.17 -27.77 -6.88
CA SER A 1 40.44 -27.11 -5.58
C SER A 1 39.19 -26.36 -5.17
N PHE A 2 38.78 -26.61 -3.98
CA PHE A 2 37.62 -25.98 -3.37
C PHE A 2 37.88 -24.47 -3.21
N ARG A 3 37.09 -23.62 -3.87
CA ARG A 3 37.19 -22.16 -3.71
C ARG A 3 35.90 -21.65 -3.13
N PRO A 4 35.95 -20.82 -2.07
CA PRO A 4 34.74 -20.22 -1.50
C PRO A 4 34.13 -19.22 -2.48
N VAL A 5 32.85 -18.98 -2.32
CA VAL A 5 32.14 -17.89 -2.96
C VAL A 5 32.51 -16.59 -2.25
N ARG A 6 32.84 -15.55 -3.02
CA ARG A 6 33.27 -14.25 -2.50
C ARG A 6 32.40 -13.15 -3.06
N PHE A 7 31.95 -12.26 -2.18
CA PHE A 7 31.14 -11.10 -2.51
C PHE A 7 31.96 -9.83 -2.36
N TYR A 8 31.95 -9.01 -3.38
CA TYR A 8 32.66 -7.75 -3.44
C TYR A 8 31.69 -6.58 -3.61
N ASP A 9 32.13 -5.38 -3.22
CA ASP A 9 31.43 -4.14 -3.50
C ASP A 9 31.37 -3.86 -5.03
N ARG A 10 30.71 -2.75 -5.41
CA ARG A 10 30.56 -2.40 -6.81
C ARG A 10 31.88 -2.11 -7.56
N THR A 11 32.94 -1.76 -6.85
CA THR A 11 34.28 -1.56 -7.46
C THR A 11 34.98 -2.90 -7.75
N GLY A 12 34.61 -3.95 -7.05
CA GLY A 12 35.26 -5.26 -7.09
C GLY A 12 36.55 -5.33 -6.30
N ASP A 13 36.92 -4.27 -5.60
CA ASP A 13 38.18 -4.19 -4.83
C ASP A 13 37.97 -4.56 -3.35
N LYS A 14 36.83 -4.18 -2.77
CA LYS A 14 36.51 -4.44 -1.37
C LYS A 14 35.77 -5.76 -1.22
N LEU A 15 36.39 -6.72 -0.52
CA LEU A 15 35.73 -7.95 -0.10
C LEU A 15 34.73 -7.61 1.00
N LEU A 16 33.45 -7.92 0.77
CA LEU A 16 32.37 -7.74 1.74
C LEU A 16 32.28 -8.93 2.68
N PHE A 17 32.20 -10.13 2.11
CA PHE A 17 32.21 -11.38 2.88
C PHE A 17 32.55 -12.58 1.98
N GLU A 18 32.85 -13.70 2.62
CA GLU A 18 33.17 -14.97 2.00
C GLU A 18 32.30 -16.07 2.61
N VAL A 19 31.70 -16.92 1.77
CA VAL A 19 30.89 -18.04 2.22
C VAL A 19 31.80 -19.18 2.63
N LEU A 20 32.43 -19.06 3.78
CA LEU A 20 33.25 -20.09 4.43
C LEU A 20 33.32 -19.77 5.92
N HIS A 21 33.06 -20.77 6.74
CA HIS A 21 33.17 -20.60 8.20
C HIS A 21 34.62 -20.28 8.61
N PRO A 22 34.89 -19.22 9.38
CA PRO A 22 36.25 -18.80 9.77
C PRO A 22 37.03 -19.90 10.46
N GLN A 23 36.42 -20.71 11.32
CA GLN A 23 37.06 -21.83 12.00
C GLN A 23 37.53 -22.92 11.02
N ALA A 24 36.93 -23.02 9.81
CA ALA A 24 37.30 -23.99 8.79
C ALA A 24 38.40 -23.51 7.86
N GLN A 25 38.88 -22.25 7.97
CA GLN A 25 39.91 -21.70 7.07
C GLN A 25 41.26 -22.41 7.16
N SER A 26 41.63 -22.95 8.33
CA SER A 26 42.90 -23.64 8.56
C SER A 26 42.90 -25.12 8.18
N ARG A 27 41.80 -25.60 7.50
CA ARG A 27 41.71 -27.01 7.05
C ARG A 27 42.88 -27.47 6.22
N ARG A 28 43.19 -28.75 6.36
CA ARG A 28 44.20 -29.45 5.58
C ARG A 28 43.53 -30.36 4.56
N TRP A 29 44.22 -30.58 3.41
CA TRP A 29 43.89 -31.66 2.49
C TRP A 29 44.44 -32.97 3.08
N LEU A 30 43.59 -33.97 3.28
CA LEU A 30 43.96 -35.24 3.84
C LEU A 30 44.32 -36.22 2.71
N TYR A 31 45.49 -36.77 2.74
CA TYR A 31 45.95 -37.74 1.75
C TYR A 31 45.74 -39.17 2.26
N LEU A 32 45.13 -40.02 1.41
CA LEU A 32 44.95 -41.44 1.66
C LEU A 32 45.90 -42.27 0.80
N ASP A 33 47.23 -42.00 0.85
CA ASP A 33 48.23 -42.76 0.12
C ASP A 33 48.50 -44.07 0.88
N PRO A 34 48.30 -45.27 0.25
CA PRO A 34 48.62 -46.55 0.88
C PRO A 34 50.10 -46.72 1.19
N ALA A 35 50.98 -45.94 0.55
CA ALA A 35 52.43 -45.99 0.76
C ALA A 35 52.99 -44.94 1.71
N GLY A 36 52.09 -44.02 2.23
CA GLY A 36 52.40 -42.91 3.09
C GLY A 36 51.67 -42.96 4.45
N PRO A 37 51.92 -41.99 5.37
CA PRO A 37 51.15 -41.88 6.60
C PRO A 37 49.72 -41.44 6.22
N ILE A 38 48.72 -42.13 6.71
CA ILE A 38 47.31 -41.77 6.57
C ILE A 38 47.03 -40.65 7.56
N ASP A 39 46.64 -39.49 7.06
CA ASP A 39 46.35 -38.30 7.88
C ASP A 39 45.00 -38.34 8.60
N LEU A 40 44.31 -39.47 8.57
CA LEU A 40 42.99 -39.69 9.19
C LEU A 40 42.95 -40.99 10.01
N PRO A 41 42.35 -41.03 11.21
CA PRO A 41 42.20 -42.25 11.98
C PRO A 41 41.43 -43.33 11.17
N GLU A 42 41.81 -44.58 11.29
CA GLU A 42 41.20 -45.71 10.61
C GLU A 42 39.70 -45.77 10.87
N HIS A 43 39.28 -45.57 12.14
CA HIS A 43 37.86 -45.59 12.52
C HIS A 43 37.07 -44.43 11.87
N ALA A 44 37.67 -43.32 11.40
CA ALA A 44 36.96 -42.27 10.72
C ALA A 44 36.69 -42.61 9.25
N LEU A 45 37.60 -43.35 8.61
CA LEU A 45 37.40 -43.95 7.29
C LEU A 45 36.30 -45.00 7.33
N GLU A 46 36.44 -45.92 8.30
CA GLU A 46 35.47 -47.02 8.49
C GLU A 46 34.08 -46.49 8.83
N ALA A 47 33.94 -45.47 9.67
CA ALA A 47 32.66 -44.83 9.96
C ALA A 47 32.03 -44.21 8.70
N THR A 48 32.86 -43.52 7.88
CA THR A 48 32.39 -42.94 6.61
C THR A 48 31.90 -44.04 5.66
N ILE A 49 32.65 -45.09 5.46
CA ILE A 49 32.25 -46.22 4.59
C ILE A 49 31.00 -46.90 5.14
N ALA A 50 30.96 -47.18 6.43
CA ALA A 50 29.88 -47.92 7.07
C ALA A 50 28.51 -47.24 6.91
N ILE A 51 28.45 -45.95 6.98
CA ILE A 51 27.16 -45.20 6.91
C ILE A 51 26.85 -44.70 5.52
N GLN A 52 27.87 -44.35 4.71
CA GLN A 52 27.69 -43.79 3.38
C GLN A 52 27.54 -44.86 2.29
N ASP A 53 28.32 -45.94 2.36
CA ASP A 53 28.37 -46.96 1.31
C ASP A 53 29.08 -48.27 1.83
N GLU A 54 28.36 -49.16 2.52
CA GLU A 54 28.92 -50.45 3.05
C GLU A 54 29.58 -51.30 1.96
N THR A 55 29.16 -51.11 0.71
CA THR A 55 29.67 -51.86 -0.46
C THR A 55 30.80 -51.16 -1.20
N PHE A 56 31.29 -50.03 -0.71
CA PHE A 56 32.22 -49.16 -1.40
C PHE A 56 33.40 -49.89 -2.07
N TRP A 57 34.04 -50.80 -1.35
CA TRP A 57 35.22 -51.51 -1.87
C TRP A 57 34.87 -52.49 -2.99
N SER A 58 33.63 -52.98 -3.08
CA SER A 58 33.22 -54.03 -4.03
C SER A 58 32.29 -53.56 -5.13
N ASN A 59 31.64 -52.40 -4.98
CA ASN A 59 30.67 -51.90 -5.96
C ASN A 59 31.36 -51.33 -7.21
N PRO A 60 30.68 -51.29 -8.37
CA PRO A 60 31.25 -50.75 -9.63
C PRO A 60 31.20 -49.21 -9.71
N GLY A 61 31.03 -48.50 -8.61
CA GLY A 61 30.89 -47.07 -8.52
C GLY A 61 29.43 -46.56 -8.38
N TYR A 62 28.45 -47.43 -8.45
CA TYR A 62 27.04 -47.14 -8.28
C TYR A 62 26.32 -48.23 -7.52
N ASN A 63 25.18 -47.89 -6.92
CA ASN A 63 24.31 -48.87 -6.28
C ASN A 63 23.49 -49.61 -7.36
N PRO A 64 23.61 -50.91 -7.52
CA PRO A 64 22.87 -51.69 -8.53
C PRO A 64 21.35 -51.63 -8.36
N GLN A 65 20.86 -51.44 -7.15
CA GLN A 65 19.42 -51.31 -6.90
C GLN A 65 18.88 -50.00 -7.43
N GLU A 66 19.64 -48.90 -7.30
CA GLU A 66 19.31 -47.62 -7.91
C GLU A 66 19.26 -47.68 -9.44
N ALA A 67 20.18 -48.46 -10.06
CA ALA A 67 20.20 -48.64 -11.51
C ALA A 67 18.88 -49.25 -12.03
N VAL A 68 18.38 -50.26 -11.32
CA VAL A 68 17.09 -50.90 -11.65
C VAL A 68 15.93 -49.92 -11.44
N GLN A 69 15.91 -49.18 -10.34
CA GLN A 69 14.84 -48.23 -10.07
C GLN A 69 14.84 -47.02 -11.00
N ALA A 70 16.01 -46.44 -11.30
CA ALA A 70 16.12 -45.38 -12.27
C ALA A 70 15.63 -45.81 -13.67
N LEU A 71 15.89 -47.05 -14.06
CA LEU A 71 15.37 -47.58 -15.30
C LEU A 71 13.84 -47.77 -15.25
N LEU A 72 13.28 -48.29 -14.14
CA LEU A 72 11.85 -48.48 -13.98
C LEU A 72 11.12 -47.12 -13.93
N SER A 73 11.67 -46.14 -13.29
CA SER A 73 11.14 -44.76 -13.27
C SER A 73 11.21 -44.10 -14.65
N TYR A 74 12.30 -44.28 -15.38
CA TYR A 74 12.44 -43.79 -16.77
C TYR A 74 11.42 -44.41 -17.72
N LEU A 75 11.03 -45.68 -17.47
CA LEU A 75 10.00 -46.35 -18.22
C LEU A 75 8.58 -46.10 -17.71
N GLU A 76 8.39 -45.21 -16.76
CA GLU A 76 7.10 -44.87 -16.12
C GLU A 76 6.40 -46.08 -15.45
N LEU A 77 7.15 -47.10 -15.10
CA LEU A 77 6.63 -48.34 -14.51
C LEU A 77 6.55 -48.32 -12.98
N GLN A 78 7.26 -47.37 -12.32
CA GLN A 78 7.29 -47.26 -10.87
C GLN A 78 7.63 -45.81 -10.45
N GLN A 79 7.14 -45.32 -9.29
CA GLN A 79 7.59 -44.07 -8.70
C GLN A 79 8.97 -44.22 -8.09
N SER A 80 9.83 -43.18 -8.18
CA SER A 80 11.16 -43.19 -7.60
C SER A 80 11.08 -43.27 -6.07
N GLN A 81 11.80 -44.22 -5.46
CA GLN A 81 12.05 -44.28 -4.02
C GLN A 81 13.47 -43.69 -3.76
N GLU A 82 13.62 -42.99 -2.63
CA GLU A 82 14.94 -42.53 -2.19
C GLU A 82 15.84 -43.74 -1.87
N ILE A 83 16.94 -43.86 -2.60
CA ILE A 83 17.98 -44.87 -2.36
C ILE A 83 19.27 -44.13 -1.99
N THR A 84 20.00 -44.70 -1.02
CA THR A 84 21.32 -44.21 -0.66
C THR A 84 22.29 -44.34 -1.82
N LEU A 85 22.88 -43.24 -2.26
CA LEU A 85 23.85 -43.16 -3.34
C LEU A 85 25.20 -43.71 -2.87
N SER A 86 25.94 -44.38 -3.76
CA SER A 86 27.33 -44.75 -3.47
C SER A 86 28.22 -43.53 -3.28
N ILE A 87 29.37 -43.67 -2.59
CA ILE A 87 30.36 -42.60 -2.41
C ILE A 87 30.80 -42.02 -3.75
N SER A 88 31.02 -42.87 -4.78
CA SER A 88 31.37 -42.40 -6.11
C SER A 88 30.25 -41.59 -6.77
N GLN A 89 28.98 -41.97 -6.58
CA GLN A 89 27.84 -41.24 -7.11
C GLN A 89 27.64 -39.90 -6.38
N GLN A 90 27.81 -39.87 -5.07
CA GLN A 90 27.76 -38.59 -4.29
C GLN A 90 28.86 -37.66 -4.73
N LEU A 91 30.09 -38.14 -4.92
CA LEU A 91 31.21 -37.36 -5.40
C LEU A 91 30.96 -36.78 -6.80
N VAL A 92 30.49 -37.60 -7.74
CA VAL A 92 30.16 -37.18 -9.11
C VAL A 92 29.00 -36.19 -9.09
N HIS A 93 27.99 -36.43 -8.33
CA HIS A 93 26.85 -35.52 -8.19
C HIS A 93 27.33 -34.14 -7.71
N SER A 94 28.10 -34.11 -6.62
CA SER A 94 28.56 -32.89 -6.00
C SER A 94 29.62 -32.11 -6.77
N GLN A 95 30.44 -32.78 -7.63
CA GLN A 95 31.56 -32.13 -8.28
C GLN A 95 31.43 -31.94 -9.79
N LEU A 96 30.57 -32.70 -10.47
CA LEU A 96 30.51 -32.71 -11.93
C LEU A 96 29.15 -32.36 -12.49
N LEU A 97 28.06 -32.77 -11.84
CA LEU A 97 26.70 -32.64 -12.39
C LEU A 97 26.01 -31.32 -12.03
N GLN A 98 26.38 -30.70 -10.94
CA GLN A 98 25.82 -29.43 -10.47
C GLN A 98 26.29 -28.20 -11.26
N LEU A 99 27.42 -28.29 -11.94
CA LEU A 99 28.03 -27.22 -12.73
C LEU A 99 27.41 -27.02 -14.13
N GLY A 100 26.53 -27.90 -14.57
CA GLY A 100 25.91 -27.88 -15.89
C GLY A 100 24.51 -27.31 -15.89
N GLY A 101 24.32 -25.98 -15.88
CA GLY A 101 23.04 -25.31 -15.95
C GLY A 101 22.18 -25.76 -17.14
N GLY A 102 21.18 -26.57 -16.89
CA GLY A 102 20.10 -26.95 -17.79
C GLY A 102 19.09 -27.83 -17.06
N VAL A 103 17.82 -27.47 -17.15
CA VAL A 103 16.70 -28.24 -16.58
C VAL A 103 16.67 -29.62 -17.24
N ARG A 104 17.26 -30.63 -16.56
CA ARG A 104 17.20 -32.04 -16.98
C ARG A 104 16.21 -32.77 -16.07
N SER A 105 15.48 -33.73 -16.64
CA SER A 105 14.59 -34.55 -15.80
C SER A 105 15.39 -35.34 -14.76
N PRO A 106 14.84 -35.56 -13.54
CA PRO A 106 15.51 -36.29 -12.46
C PRO A 106 16.06 -37.65 -12.90
N GLU A 107 15.35 -38.35 -13.78
CA GLU A 107 15.72 -39.67 -14.29
C GLU A 107 16.96 -39.61 -15.17
N LYS A 108 17.09 -38.57 -16.01
CA LYS A 108 18.28 -38.34 -16.83
C LYS A 108 19.51 -37.98 -15.99
N GLN A 109 19.31 -37.22 -14.92
CA GLN A 109 20.38 -36.90 -13.97
C GLN A 109 20.85 -38.16 -13.24
N SER A 110 19.94 -39.04 -12.82
CA SER A 110 20.27 -40.29 -12.15
C SER A 110 21.09 -41.20 -13.04
N LEU A 111 20.65 -41.44 -14.30
CA LEU A 111 21.41 -42.23 -15.27
C LEU A 111 22.80 -41.63 -15.59
N GLN A 112 22.89 -40.31 -15.78
CA GLN A 112 24.14 -39.62 -16.02
C GLN A 112 25.11 -39.75 -14.84
N ARG A 113 24.60 -39.59 -13.59
CA ARG A 113 25.36 -39.79 -12.36
C ARG A 113 25.93 -41.22 -12.26
N MET A 114 25.16 -42.27 -12.58
CA MET A 114 25.60 -43.66 -12.57
C MET A 114 26.72 -43.91 -13.58
N ILE A 115 26.55 -43.43 -14.84
CA ILE A 115 27.58 -43.59 -15.88
C ILE A 115 28.89 -42.93 -15.47
N LEU A 116 28.84 -41.70 -15.05
CA LEU A 116 30.05 -40.94 -14.61
C LEU A 116 30.67 -41.56 -13.36
N ALA A 117 29.89 -42.05 -12.40
CA ALA A 117 30.45 -42.70 -11.22
C ALA A 117 31.11 -44.04 -11.55
N ALA A 118 30.61 -44.81 -12.52
CA ALA A 118 31.24 -46.01 -13.03
C ALA A 118 32.55 -45.70 -13.76
N GLU A 119 32.56 -44.67 -14.62
CA GLU A 119 33.77 -44.24 -15.32
C GLU A 119 34.87 -43.76 -14.35
N VAL A 120 34.51 -42.94 -13.35
CA VAL A 120 35.45 -42.50 -12.31
C VAL A 120 35.98 -43.64 -11.51
N THR A 121 35.16 -44.66 -11.21
CA THR A 121 35.59 -45.85 -10.46
C THR A 121 36.47 -46.78 -11.31
N GLN A 122 36.27 -46.77 -12.62
CA GLN A 122 37.14 -47.53 -13.54
C GLN A 122 38.52 -46.88 -13.74
N GLU A 123 38.59 -45.53 -13.78
CA GLU A 123 39.79 -44.77 -14.08
C GLU A 123 40.69 -44.56 -12.86
N TYR A 124 40.09 -44.45 -11.65
CA TYR A 124 40.83 -44.08 -10.43
C TYR A 124 40.68 -45.15 -9.32
N PRO A 125 41.76 -45.37 -8.52
CA PRO A 125 41.70 -46.26 -7.36
C PRO A 125 40.65 -45.82 -6.36
N LYS A 126 40.00 -46.76 -5.69
CA LYS A 126 38.94 -46.52 -4.69
C LYS A 126 39.44 -45.61 -3.56
N GLU A 127 40.67 -45.78 -3.12
CA GLU A 127 41.33 -44.91 -2.11
C GLU A 127 41.36 -43.45 -2.55
N LYS A 128 41.60 -43.22 -3.84
CA LYS A 128 41.64 -41.84 -4.39
C LYS A 128 40.23 -41.23 -4.47
N ILE A 129 39.25 -42.03 -4.80
CA ILE A 129 37.85 -41.59 -4.79
C ILE A 129 37.40 -41.24 -3.37
N LEU A 130 37.73 -42.08 -2.37
CA LEU A 130 37.45 -41.83 -0.98
C LEU A 130 38.18 -40.57 -0.47
N GLU A 131 39.43 -40.37 -0.85
CA GLU A 131 40.19 -39.14 -0.54
C GLU A 131 39.49 -37.91 -1.07
N TRP A 132 39.04 -37.92 -2.30
CA TRP A 132 38.30 -36.80 -2.87
C TRP A 132 36.98 -36.58 -2.12
N TYR A 133 36.26 -37.65 -1.78
CA TYR A 133 35.00 -37.58 -1.08
C TYR A 133 35.17 -36.95 0.31
N ILE A 134 36.04 -37.47 1.15
CA ILE A 134 36.22 -36.99 2.54
C ILE A 134 36.72 -35.52 2.60
N ASN A 135 37.44 -35.06 1.58
CA ASN A 135 37.94 -33.70 1.47
C ASN A 135 36.91 -32.73 0.84
N SER A 136 35.83 -33.22 0.25
CA SER A 136 34.86 -32.38 -0.47
C SER A 136 33.41 -32.56 -0.05
N ALA A 137 33.09 -33.54 0.78
CA ALA A 137 31.71 -33.77 1.28
C ALA A 137 31.25 -32.57 2.11
N ASP A 138 29.94 -32.31 2.08
CA ASP A 138 29.29 -31.24 2.82
C ASP A 138 28.96 -31.71 4.25
N TYR A 139 29.43 -30.97 5.26
CA TYR A 139 29.21 -31.24 6.66
C TYR A 139 28.25 -30.21 7.33
N GLY A 140 27.53 -29.46 6.56
CA GLY A 140 26.66 -28.39 7.09
C GLY A 140 27.43 -27.12 7.47
N ASN A 141 26.72 -26.06 7.80
CA ASN A 141 27.30 -24.75 8.22
C ASN A 141 28.40 -24.27 7.23
N HIS A 142 28.14 -24.40 5.93
CA HIS A 142 29.08 -23.99 4.86
C HIS A 142 30.48 -24.64 4.98
N THR A 143 30.53 -25.83 5.51
CA THR A 143 31.79 -26.52 5.82
C THR A 143 31.99 -27.78 4.99
N TYR A 144 33.06 -27.80 4.24
CA TYR A 144 33.36 -28.88 3.28
C TYR A 144 34.69 -29.55 3.58
N GLY A 145 34.63 -30.90 3.66
CA GLY A 145 35.72 -31.76 4.04
C GLY A 145 35.79 -32.05 5.53
N ILE A 146 36.19 -33.29 5.86
CA ILE A 146 36.13 -33.80 7.25
C ILE A 146 37.09 -33.04 8.18
N ASP A 147 38.22 -32.51 7.68
CA ASP A 147 39.15 -31.72 8.53
C ASP A 147 38.56 -30.38 8.89
N ALA A 148 37.87 -29.74 7.94
CA ALA A 148 37.10 -28.54 8.20
C ALA A 148 35.97 -28.76 9.23
N ALA A 149 35.25 -29.87 9.09
CA ALA A 149 34.19 -30.25 10.01
C ALA A 149 34.71 -30.57 11.43
N ALA A 150 35.86 -31.22 11.52
CA ALA A 150 36.49 -31.48 12.79
C ALA A 150 36.96 -30.21 13.51
N LEU A 151 37.49 -29.26 12.75
CA LEU A 151 37.83 -27.93 13.26
C LEU A 151 36.57 -27.17 13.71
N LEU A 152 35.50 -27.20 12.90
CA LEU A 152 34.26 -26.50 13.18
C LEU A 152 33.55 -27.03 14.43
N TYR A 153 33.29 -28.33 14.48
CA TYR A 153 32.46 -28.92 15.54
C TYR A 153 33.24 -29.29 16.80
N PHE A 154 34.57 -29.58 16.68
CA PHE A 154 35.38 -30.07 17.79
C PHE A 154 36.66 -29.28 18.06
N ALA A 155 36.93 -28.20 17.31
CA ALA A 155 38.14 -27.36 17.42
C ALA A 155 39.46 -28.12 17.34
N LYS A 156 39.52 -29.16 16.49
CA LYS A 156 40.71 -30.00 16.28
C LYS A 156 40.78 -30.51 14.84
N HIS A 157 41.98 -30.84 14.40
CA HIS A 157 42.17 -31.50 13.09
C HIS A 157 41.57 -32.93 13.07
N ALA A 158 41.13 -33.36 11.91
CA ALA A 158 40.54 -34.69 11.72
C ALA A 158 41.44 -35.85 12.11
N SER A 159 42.77 -35.68 12.05
CA SER A 159 43.75 -36.65 12.56
C SER A 159 43.59 -37.00 14.05
N ASN A 160 42.94 -36.17 14.83
CA ASN A 160 42.73 -36.31 16.28
C ASN A 160 41.29 -36.66 16.65
N LEU A 161 40.45 -37.04 15.69
CA LEU A 161 39.07 -37.46 15.95
C LEU A 161 39.06 -38.76 16.75
N THR A 162 38.19 -38.82 17.74
CA THR A 162 37.85 -40.04 18.49
C THR A 162 36.78 -40.82 17.74
N LEU A 163 36.56 -42.09 18.09
CA LEU A 163 35.53 -42.93 17.48
C LEU A 163 34.14 -42.31 17.54
N PRO A 164 33.63 -41.79 18.66
CA PRO A 164 32.29 -41.18 18.69
C PRO A 164 32.20 -39.88 17.86
N GLU A 165 33.25 -39.07 17.75
CA GLU A 165 33.30 -37.89 16.92
C GLU A 165 33.32 -38.26 15.44
N SER A 166 34.12 -39.26 15.07
CA SER A 166 34.15 -39.80 13.71
C SER A 166 32.80 -40.34 13.26
N ALA A 167 32.11 -41.07 14.13
CA ALA A 167 30.79 -41.60 13.84
C ALA A 167 29.74 -40.51 13.67
N MET A 168 29.85 -39.42 14.42
CA MET A 168 28.99 -38.27 14.26
C MET A 168 29.23 -37.59 12.92
N LEU A 169 30.48 -37.22 12.62
CA LEU A 169 30.79 -36.52 11.37
C LEU A 169 30.46 -37.38 10.15
N ALA A 170 30.72 -38.67 10.16
CA ALA A 170 30.51 -39.56 9.04
C ALA A 170 29.04 -39.58 8.55
N SER A 171 28.10 -39.31 9.42
CA SER A 171 26.66 -39.30 9.07
C SER A 171 26.15 -38.00 8.48
N ILE A 172 26.84 -36.86 8.69
CA ILE A 172 26.39 -35.54 8.31
C ILE A 172 26.22 -35.39 6.78
N PRO A 173 27.14 -35.85 5.93
CA PRO A 173 27.00 -35.67 4.49
C PRO A 173 25.76 -36.26 3.83
N LEU A 174 25.06 -37.21 4.50
CA LEU A 174 23.77 -37.73 4.02
C LEU A 174 22.65 -36.68 4.06
N ASN A 175 22.69 -35.83 5.06
CA ASN A 175 21.79 -34.67 5.19
C ASN A 175 22.49 -33.61 6.06
N PRO A 176 23.17 -32.63 5.44
CA PRO A 176 23.98 -31.63 6.14
C PRO A 176 23.22 -30.73 7.12
N SER A 177 21.90 -30.58 6.99
CA SER A 177 21.08 -29.83 7.94
C SER A 177 20.83 -30.57 9.26
N LEU A 178 21.07 -31.89 9.30
CA LEU A 178 20.99 -32.69 10.54
C LEU A 178 22.36 -32.78 11.24
N ASN A 179 23.08 -31.67 11.31
CA ASN A 179 24.34 -31.52 12.00
C ASN A 179 24.15 -31.29 13.52
N PRO A 180 25.19 -31.39 14.36
CA PRO A 180 25.07 -31.34 15.82
C PRO A 180 24.73 -29.95 16.37
N VAL A 181 24.73 -28.91 15.55
CA VAL A 181 24.38 -27.52 15.94
C VAL A 181 22.90 -27.28 15.68
N GLU A 182 22.44 -27.54 14.47
CA GLU A 182 21.06 -27.25 14.04
C GLU A 182 20.06 -28.32 14.52
N ALA A 183 20.50 -29.59 14.55
CA ALA A 183 19.65 -30.71 14.90
C ALA A 183 20.37 -31.70 15.87
N PRO A 184 20.68 -31.31 17.11
CA PRO A 184 21.52 -32.09 18.01
C PRO A 184 20.96 -33.45 18.38
N LYS A 185 19.66 -33.60 18.43
CA LYS A 185 18.97 -34.88 18.70
C LYS A 185 19.13 -35.84 17.56
N GLU A 186 18.80 -35.44 16.36
CA GLU A 186 18.86 -36.19 15.12
C GLU A 186 20.30 -36.56 14.77
N ALA A 187 21.25 -35.63 15.01
CA ALA A 187 22.68 -35.90 14.85
C ALA A 187 23.15 -37.03 15.79
N LYS A 188 22.67 -37.06 17.04
CA LYS A 188 22.98 -38.15 17.98
C LYS A 188 22.33 -39.48 17.59
N GLU A 189 21.14 -39.47 17.06
CA GLU A 189 20.48 -40.69 16.53
C GLU A 189 21.26 -41.26 15.35
N ARG A 190 21.72 -40.42 14.43
CA ARG A 190 22.56 -40.82 13.27
C ARG A 190 23.95 -41.28 13.68
N GLN A 191 24.56 -40.63 14.70
CA GLN A 191 25.79 -41.17 15.32
C GLN A 191 25.57 -42.64 15.77
N ALA A 192 24.46 -42.91 16.44
CA ALA A 192 24.14 -44.29 16.87
C ALA A 192 23.92 -45.25 15.70
N GLU A 193 23.33 -44.79 14.61
CA GLU A 193 23.18 -45.58 13.38
C GLU A 193 24.54 -45.87 12.75
N THR A 194 25.41 -44.90 12.66
CA THR A 194 26.80 -45.05 12.17
C THR A 194 27.55 -46.12 12.98
N LEU A 195 27.53 -46.02 14.32
CA LEU A 195 28.20 -47.01 15.17
C LEU A 195 27.62 -48.41 15.01
N ARG A 196 26.30 -48.55 14.84
CA ARG A 196 25.65 -49.85 14.53
C ARG A 196 26.08 -50.39 13.14
N ALA A 197 26.23 -49.49 12.15
CA ALA A 197 26.73 -49.87 10.83
C ALA A 197 28.19 -50.37 10.90
N MET A 198 29.04 -49.71 11.66
CA MET A 198 30.42 -50.14 11.92
C MET A 198 30.49 -51.50 12.59
N VAL A 199 29.60 -51.81 13.54
CA VAL A 199 29.50 -53.15 14.17
C VAL A 199 29.07 -54.18 13.15
N ARG A 200 28.08 -53.90 12.28
CA ARG A 200 27.65 -54.79 11.22
C ARG A 200 28.78 -55.12 10.24
N MET A 201 29.61 -54.13 9.89
CA MET A 201 30.77 -54.33 9.04
C MET A 201 31.93 -55.05 9.73
N GLY A 202 31.88 -55.23 11.04
CA GLY A 202 32.94 -55.79 11.84
C GLY A 202 34.18 -54.87 12.06
N ALA A 203 34.02 -53.57 11.79
CA ALA A 203 35.03 -52.54 12.02
C ALA A 203 35.26 -52.26 13.51
N ILE A 204 34.22 -52.34 14.33
CA ILE A 204 34.28 -52.21 15.79
C ILE A 204 33.41 -53.30 16.45
N THR A 205 33.71 -53.58 17.72
CA THR A 205 32.90 -54.47 18.55
C THR A 205 31.66 -53.78 19.09
N GLN A 206 30.66 -54.57 19.50
CA GLN A 206 29.45 -54.05 20.17
C GLN A 206 29.82 -53.26 21.44
N HIS A 207 30.79 -53.70 22.17
CA HIS A 207 31.25 -53.01 23.41
C HIS A 207 31.87 -51.64 23.13
N GLU A 208 32.67 -51.49 22.08
CA GLU A 208 33.25 -50.22 21.65
C GLU A 208 32.16 -49.24 21.19
N ALA A 209 31.14 -49.73 20.45
CA ALA A 209 30.01 -48.91 20.08
C ALA A 209 29.23 -48.40 21.29
N GLU A 210 28.98 -49.24 22.29
CA GLU A 210 28.29 -48.82 23.52
C GLU A 210 29.08 -47.77 24.31
N LEU A 211 30.39 -47.95 24.44
CA LEU A 211 31.26 -46.96 25.07
C LEU A 211 31.28 -45.61 24.31
N ALA A 212 31.31 -45.66 23.01
CA ALA A 212 31.27 -44.48 22.13
C ALA A 212 29.93 -43.72 22.29
N LEU A 213 28.79 -44.44 22.35
CA LEU A 213 27.47 -43.84 22.57
C LEU A 213 27.30 -43.23 23.93
N ALA A 214 27.93 -43.82 24.95
CA ALA A 214 27.87 -43.29 26.34
C ALA A 214 28.69 -42.00 26.51
N GLN A 215 29.63 -41.71 25.61
CA GLN A 215 30.45 -40.52 25.68
C GLN A 215 29.63 -39.26 25.24
N THR A 216 29.62 -38.26 26.08
CA THR A 216 29.05 -36.95 25.75
C THR A 216 30.07 -36.18 24.89
N LEU A 217 29.69 -35.76 23.72
CA LEU A 217 30.50 -34.92 22.85
C LEU A 217 30.29 -33.45 23.19
N GLU A 218 31.38 -32.71 23.29
CA GLU A 218 31.39 -31.27 23.47
C GLU A 218 31.51 -30.61 22.10
N ILE A 219 30.41 -29.99 21.64
CA ILE A 219 30.39 -29.24 20.39
C ILE A 219 30.97 -27.85 20.64
N LYS A 220 32.04 -27.49 19.94
CA LYS A 220 32.76 -26.22 20.05
C LYS A 220 32.51 -25.29 18.86
N TYR A 221 31.27 -25.25 18.44
CA TYR A 221 30.85 -24.36 17.36
C TYR A 221 30.73 -22.92 17.86
N GLU A 222 31.46 -22.02 17.25
CA GLU A 222 31.28 -20.59 17.38
C GLU A 222 30.54 -20.10 16.13
N GLY A 223 29.37 -19.52 16.29
CA GLY A 223 28.60 -18.98 15.19
C GLY A 223 29.42 -17.96 14.35
N VAL A 224 29.14 -17.85 13.07
CA VAL A 224 29.74 -16.78 12.27
C VAL A 224 28.99 -15.50 12.61
N GLU A 225 29.62 -14.64 13.39
CA GLU A 225 29.14 -13.27 13.55
C GLU A 225 29.53 -12.50 12.27
N HIS A 226 28.52 -12.22 11.45
CA HIS A 226 28.68 -11.27 10.36
C HIS A 226 28.65 -9.85 10.93
N PRO A 227 29.42 -8.91 10.35
CA PRO A 227 29.29 -7.51 10.76
C PRO A 227 27.84 -7.04 10.63
N ASP A 228 27.28 -6.45 11.68
CA ASP A 228 25.87 -6.05 11.72
C ASP A 228 25.42 -5.23 10.50
N HIS A 229 26.31 -4.35 10.00
CA HIS A 229 26.05 -3.52 8.83
C HIS A 229 25.98 -4.29 7.50
N LEU A 230 26.33 -5.58 7.47
CA LEU A 230 26.28 -6.47 6.30
C LEU A 230 25.29 -7.63 6.48
N GLN A 231 24.73 -7.84 7.66
CA GLN A 231 23.91 -9.02 7.93
C GLN A 231 22.73 -9.15 6.95
N ALA A 232 21.89 -8.14 6.85
CA ALA A 232 20.75 -8.15 5.93
C ALA A 232 21.20 -8.27 4.45
N LEU A 233 22.32 -7.65 4.11
CA LEU A 233 22.92 -7.76 2.78
C LEU A 233 23.31 -9.20 2.46
N ILE A 234 23.98 -9.87 3.40
CA ILE A 234 24.42 -11.26 3.24
C ILE A 234 23.21 -12.19 3.04
N GLU A 235 22.18 -12.03 3.88
CA GLU A 235 20.94 -12.80 3.78
C GLU A 235 20.24 -12.56 2.43
N TYR A 236 20.10 -11.33 2.00
CA TYR A 236 19.47 -10.99 0.73
C TYR A 236 20.24 -11.51 -0.48
N LEU A 237 21.59 -11.34 -0.50
CA LEU A 237 22.46 -11.87 -1.56
C LEU A 237 22.44 -13.41 -1.65
N GLN A 238 22.36 -14.08 -0.51
CA GLN A 238 22.26 -15.55 -0.49
C GLN A 238 20.95 -16.01 -1.14
N ILE A 239 19.83 -15.34 -0.86
CA ILE A 239 18.53 -15.65 -1.47
C ILE A 239 18.59 -15.42 -2.98
N GLU A 240 19.10 -14.28 -3.44
CA GLU A 240 19.21 -13.97 -4.87
C GLU A 240 20.08 -14.99 -5.64
N VAL A 241 21.24 -15.36 -5.09
CA VAL A 241 22.10 -16.36 -5.74
C VAL A 241 21.45 -17.74 -5.73
N LEU A 242 20.70 -18.10 -4.67
CA LEU A 242 19.91 -19.33 -4.62
C LEU A 242 18.83 -19.38 -5.70
N GLU A 243 18.11 -18.27 -5.91
CA GLU A 243 17.09 -18.18 -6.97
C GLU A 243 17.71 -18.29 -8.37
N MET A 244 18.86 -17.69 -8.60
CA MET A 244 19.54 -17.69 -9.92
C MET A 244 20.17 -19.01 -10.29
N PHE A 245 20.84 -19.67 -9.35
CA PHE A 245 21.72 -20.82 -9.64
C PHE A 245 21.39 -22.08 -8.85
N GLY A 246 20.43 -22.03 -7.94
CA GLY A 246 20.07 -23.12 -7.03
C GLY A 246 21.03 -23.25 -5.84
N ASP A 247 20.64 -24.11 -4.88
CA ASP A 247 21.28 -24.29 -3.57
C ASP A 247 22.79 -24.63 -3.62
N ASP A 248 23.20 -25.33 -4.67
CA ASP A 248 24.59 -25.81 -4.84
C ASP A 248 25.60 -24.76 -5.30
N ALA A 249 25.11 -23.64 -5.88
CA ALA A 249 26.00 -22.60 -6.40
C ALA A 249 26.72 -21.86 -5.28
N LEU A 250 26.05 -21.59 -4.17
CA LEU A 250 26.65 -20.96 -2.99
C LEU A 250 27.69 -21.86 -2.31
N ARG A 251 27.55 -23.16 -2.48
CA ARG A 251 28.31 -24.14 -1.70
C ARG A 251 29.70 -24.39 -2.23
N ARG A 252 29.97 -24.38 -3.56
CA ARG A 252 31.22 -24.98 -4.12
C ARG A 252 31.81 -24.29 -5.34
N SER A 253 31.15 -23.29 -5.90
CA SER A 253 31.49 -22.83 -7.26
C SER A 253 32.73 -21.97 -7.37
N GLY A 254 33.23 -21.45 -6.25
CA GLY A 254 34.31 -20.47 -6.26
C GLY A 254 33.95 -19.21 -7.02
N LEU A 255 32.65 -18.86 -7.00
CA LEU A 255 32.12 -17.68 -7.66
C LEU A 255 32.71 -16.41 -7.06
N ARG A 256 32.99 -15.47 -7.92
CA ARG A 256 33.31 -14.11 -7.58
C ARG A 256 32.08 -13.24 -7.95
N ILE A 257 31.41 -12.75 -6.97
CA ILE A 257 30.19 -11.96 -7.13
C ILE A 257 30.52 -10.52 -6.82
N GLN A 258 30.34 -9.66 -7.80
CA GLN A 258 30.45 -8.21 -7.64
C GLN A 258 29.03 -7.67 -7.49
N THR A 259 28.79 -6.96 -6.40
CA THR A 259 27.47 -6.39 -6.08
C THR A 259 27.35 -4.96 -6.61
N THR A 260 26.15 -4.42 -6.60
CA THR A 260 25.86 -3.01 -6.88
C THR A 260 26.19 -2.10 -5.70
N LEU A 261 26.53 -2.67 -4.52
CA LEU A 261 26.68 -1.97 -3.26
C LEU A 261 27.78 -0.91 -3.30
N GLU A 262 27.48 0.31 -2.92
CA GLU A 262 28.44 1.36 -2.62
C GLU A 262 28.90 1.25 -1.15
N TYR A 263 30.10 0.72 -0.91
CA TYR A 263 30.55 0.38 0.44
C TYR A 263 30.56 1.59 1.39
N ASP A 264 31.00 2.77 0.92
CA ASP A 264 30.95 4.00 1.72
C ASP A 264 29.50 4.38 2.06
N LEU A 265 28.60 4.36 1.08
CA LEU A 265 27.18 4.65 1.31
C LEU A 265 26.54 3.66 2.29
N GLN A 266 26.89 2.37 2.22
CA GLN A 266 26.47 1.34 3.16
C GLN A 266 26.90 1.68 4.60
N LEU A 267 28.17 2.00 4.81
CA LEU A 267 28.70 2.35 6.13
C LEU A 267 28.05 3.61 6.70
N GLN A 268 27.92 4.65 5.87
CA GLN A 268 27.36 5.94 6.26
C GLN A 268 25.84 5.85 6.54
N SER A 269 25.14 5.04 5.76
CA SER A 269 23.72 4.80 5.99
C SER A 269 23.49 4.02 7.29
N TYR A 270 24.25 2.96 7.50
CA TYR A 270 24.12 2.14 8.70
C TYR A 270 24.43 2.93 9.98
N CYS A 271 25.56 3.64 10.03
CA CYS A 271 25.91 4.43 11.21
C CYS A 271 24.93 5.59 11.47
N THR A 272 24.29 6.13 10.43
CA THR A 272 23.25 7.16 10.58
C THR A 272 22.00 6.59 11.21
N LEU A 273 21.54 5.41 10.73
CA LEU A 273 20.42 4.68 11.35
C LEU A 273 20.73 4.39 12.82
N GLN A 274 21.89 3.81 13.12
CA GLN A 274 22.32 3.52 14.51
C GLN A 274 22.40 4.78 15.39
N THR A 275 22.92 5.88 14.84
CA THR A 275 22.99 7.16 15.55
C THR A 275 21.59 7.66 15.92
N HIS A 276 20.64 7.60 14.98
CA HIS A 276 19.28 8.06 15.24
C HIS A 276 18.55 7.15 16.23
N THR A 277 18.64 5.82 16.05
CA THR A 277 18.07 4.84 16.98
C THR A 277 18.62 5.04 18.39
N ALA A 278 19.94 5.24 18.56
CA ALA A 278 20.53 5.54 19.86
C ALA A 278 19.95 6.83 20.49
N ARG A 279 19.75 7.89 19.71
CA ARG A 279 19.09 9.13 20.20
C ARG A 279 17.66 8.86 20.66
N LEU A 280 16.93 8.02 19.94
CA LEU A 280 15.57 7.59 20.31
C LEU A 280 15.54 6.66 21.54
N SER A 281 16.66 5.97 21.86
CA SER A 281 16.81 5.16 23.07
C SER A 281 17.37 5.97 24.26
N GLY A 282 17.24 7.30 24.24
CA GLY A 282 17.58 8.18 25.36
C GLY A 282 19.03 8.65 25.43
N PHE A 283 19.86 8.37 24.41
CA PHE A 283 21.20 8.97 24.36
C PHE A 283 21.13 10.48 24.09
N GLU A 284 22.22 11.18 24.43
CA GLU A 284 22.29 12.61 24.19
C GLU A 284 22.03 12.98 22.71
N PRO A 285 21.27 14.05 22.41
CA PRO A 285 20.97 14.49 21.04
C PRO A 285 22.19 14.77 20.16
N SER A 286 23.33 15.06 20.75
CA SER A 286 24.59 15.34 20.08
C SER A 286 25.39 14.09 19.70
N VAL A 287 24.99 12.89 20.15
CA VAL A 287 25.73 11.67 19.87
C VAL A 287 25.76 11.39 18.37
N ILE A 288 26.94 11.04 17.87
CA ILE A 288 27.17 10.50 16.54
C ILE A 288 28.05 9.27 16.72
N LEU A 289 27.50 8.11 16.36
CA LEU A 289 28.23 6.83 16.41
C LEU A 289 29.18 6.74 15.21
N PRO A 290 30.38 6.16 15.37
CA PRO A 290 31.30 5.97 14.26
C PRO A 290 30.73 4.93 13.27
N ALA A 291 31.21 4.98 12.03
CA ALA A 291 30.94 3.92 11.07
C ALA A 291 31.63 2.60 11.50
N ALA A 292 31.17 1.47 10.97
CA ALA A 292 31.64 0.13 11.37
C ALA A 292 33.15 -0.11 11.11
N ASP A 293 33.76 0.64 10.21
CA ASP A 293 35.20 0.60 9.95
C ASP A 293 36.01 1.58 10.85
N GLY A 294 35.35 2.26 11.79
CA GLY A 294 35.94 3.25 12.68
C GLY A 294 36.07 4.66 12.12
N THR A 295 35.65 4.89 10.88
CA THR A 295 35.61 6.23 10.28
C THR A 295 34.46 7.09 10.85
N GLY A 296 34.47 8.38 10.60
CA GLY A 296 33.41 9.28 11.04
C GLY A 296 32.11 9.07 10.27
N CYS A 297 30.98 9.11 10.95
CA CYS A 297 29.65 9.05 10.34
C CYS A 297 29.26 10.44 9.80
N LEU A 298 29.64 10.73 8.55
CA LEU A 298 29.38 12.02 7.91
C LEU A 298 27.90 12.23 7.58
N ALA A 299 27.21 11.17 7.19
CA ALA A 299 25.79 11.24 6.86
C ALA A 299 24.92 11.59 8.08
N ALA A 300 25.29 11.17 9.29
CA ALA A 300 24.61 11.56 10.52
C ALA A 300 24.68 13.07 10.82
N GLY A 301 25.63 13.79 10.22
CA GLY A 301 25.70 15.25 10.28
C GLY A 301 24.54 15.97 9.57
N PHE A 302 23.79 15.26 8.72
CA PHE A 302 22.57 15.75 8.08
C PHE A 302 21.28 15.43 8.85
N LEU A 303 21.35 14.68 9.96
CA LEU A 303 20.16 14.45 10.79
C LEU A 303 19.63 15.79 11.30
N PRO A 304 18.32 16.04 11.18
CA PRO A 304 17.71 17.22 11.78
C PRO A 304 17.95 17.27 13.29
N PRO A 305 17.99 18.46 13.89
CA PRO A 305 18.14 18.61 15.34
C PRO A 305 16.97 17.95 16.08
N VAL A 306 17.27 17.22 17.15
CA VAL A 306 16.25 16.63 18.02
C VAL A 306 15.49 17.76 18.73
N ARG A 307 14.17 17.68 18.77
CA ARG A 307 13.35 18.64 19.49
C ARG A 307 13.63 18.57 20.99
N PRO A 308 13.58 19.71 21.72
CA PRO A 308 13.81 19.69 23.16
C PRO A 308 12.85 18.80 23.95
N SER A 309 11.63 18.60 23.45
CA SER A 309 10.63 17.67 24.01
C SER A 309 11.03 16.21 23.92
N ASP A 310 11.79 15.84 22.90
CA ASP A 310 12.17 14.46 22.59
C ASP A 310 13.58 14.13 23.10
N ALA A 311 14.31 15.15 23.58
CA ALA A 311 15.69 15.01 24.03
C ALA A 311 15.80 14.15 25.29
N ASN A 312 16.68 13.16 25.25
CA ASN A 312 16.96 12.24 26.37
C ASN A 312 15.76 11.40 26.84
N LEU A 313 14.75 11.23 25.99
CA LEU A 313 13.65 10.30 26.22
C LEU A 313 14.00 8.95 25.59
N ASP A 314 13.69 7.89 26.30
CA ASP A 314 13.70 6.54 25.75
C ASP A 314 12.33 6.26 25.13
N HIS A 315 12.32 6.18 23.80
CA HIS A 315 11.11 5.92 23.03
C HIS A 315 10.81 4.43 22.83
N ASN A 316 11.59 3.54 23.45
CA ASN A 316 11.45 2.08 23.34
C ASN A 316 11.49 1.62 21.87
N ILE A 317 12.53 2.02 21.12
CA ILE A 317 12.73 1.62 19.74
C ILE A 317 14.13 1.05 19.54
N GLU A 318 14.20 -0.17 18.97
CA GLU A 318 15.45 -0.92 18.91
C GLU A 318 15.85 -1.31 17.49
N SER A 319 14.90 -1.30 16.55
CA SER A 319 15.12 -1.85 15.22
C SER A 319 14.84 -0.85 14.12
N GLY A 320 15.51 -1.04 12.98
CA GLY A 320 15.27 -0.25 11.79
C GLY A 320 15.87 -0.87 10.55
N GLY A 321 15.42 -0.42 9.40
CA GLY A 321 15.93 -0.83 8.11
C GLY A 321 15.93 0.33 7.11
N PHE A 322 16.78 0.21 6.10
CA PHE A 322 16.82 1.13 4.99
C PHE A 322 17.14 0.41 3.68
N VAL A 323 16.69 1.00 2.58
CA VAL A 323 17.06 0.64 1.21
C VAL A 323 17.37 1.93 0.46
N VAL A 324 18.52 1.97 -0.21
CA VAL A 324 18.94 3.07 -1.10
C VAL A 324 19.09 2.53 -2.50
N LEU A 325 18.36 3.11 -3.47
CA LEU A 325 18.37 2.70 -4.87
C LEU A 325 18.93 3.79 -5.78
N ASP A 326 19.61 3.35 -6.83
CA ASP A 326 19.81 4.13 -8.05
C ASP A 326 18.55 4.00 -8.92
N ALA A 327 17.81 5.08 -9.09
CA ALA A 327 16.56 5.04 -9.84
C ALA A 327 16.79 4.80 -11.34
N GLU A 328 17.88 5.34 -11.91
CA GLU A 328 18.16 5.29 -13.35
C GLU A 328 18.59 3.88 -13.79
N ASN A 329 19.30 3.17 -12.95
CA ASN A 329 19.86 1.85 -13.27
C ASN A 329 19.10 0.69 -12.60
N GLY A 330 18.22 0.96 -11.63
CA GLY A 330 17.54 -0.08 -10.86
C GLY A 330 18.48 -0.90 -9.96
N GLU A 331 19.53 -0.27 -9.42
CA GLU A 331 20.56 -0.90 -8.58
C GLU A 331 20.29 -0.61 -7.10
N ILE A 332 20.46 -1.62 -6.24
CA ILE A 332 20.46 -1.43 -4.78
C ILE A 332 21.86 -0.99 -4.37
N LEU A 333 22.02 0.24 -3.89
CA LEU A 333 23.29 0.82 -3.51
C LEU A 333 23.67 0.56 -2.05
N ALA A 334 22.66 0.48 -1.17
CA ALA A 334 22.85 0.19 0.24
C ALA A 334 21.55 -0.36 0.83
N LEU A 335 21.67 -1.25 1.82
CA LEU A 335 20.51 -1.82 2.53
C LEU A 335 20.89 -2.34 3.92
N ALA A 336 19.95 -2.28 4.87
CA ALA A 336 20.06 -2.96 6.17
C ALA A 336 18.67 -3.21 6.78
N GLY A 337 18.62 -4.12 7.74
CA GLY A 337 17.41 -4.45 8.50
C GLY A 337 16.46 -5.41 7.77
N PRO A 338 15.23 -5.57 8.25
CA PRO A 338 14.25 -6.56 7.75
C PRO A 338 13.55 -6.08 6.45
N ILE A 339 14.33 -5.94 5.37
CA ILE A 339 13.89 -5.31 4.12
C ILE A 339 12.85 -6.10 3.33
N SER A 340 12.83 -7.44 3.50
CA SER A 340 11.94 -8.35 2.76
C SER A 340 10.70 -8.74 3.55
N GLU A 341 10.64 -8.45 4.85
CA GLU A 341 9.48 -8.73 5.70
C GLU A 341 8.32 -7.81 5.37
N THR A 342 7.12 -8.36 5.29
CA THR A 342 5.89 -7.57 5.11
C THR A 342 5.42 -7.00 6.43
N ARG A 343 5.04 -5.72 6.41
CA ARG A 343 4.58 -4.97 7.59
C ARG A 343 3.47 -4.01 7.21
N PRO A 344 2.61 -3.62 8.16
CA PRO A 344 1.62 -2.57 7.96
C PRO A 344 2.27 -1.27 7.46
N THR A 345 1.71 -0.70 6.40
CA THR A 345 2.33 0.44 5.68
C THR A 345 1.78 1.80 6.07
N GLY A 346 0.60 1.82 6.71
CA GLY A 346 -0.11 3.07 6.97
C GLY A 346 -0.34 3.90 5.70
N THR A 347 -0.32 5.21 5.82
CA THR A 347 -0.57 6.13 4.68
C THR A 347 0.55 6.19 3.66
N THR A 348 1.71 5.53 3.87
CA THR A 348 2.72 5.39 2.80
C THR A 348 2.24 4.56 1.61
N PHE A 349 1.13 3.83 1.77
CA PHE A 349 0.46 3.13 0.66
C PHE A 349 -0.53 4.02 -0.11
N SER A 350 -0.94 5.17 0.43
CA SER A 350 -1.90 6.10 -0.20
C SER A 350 -1.52 6.54 -1.62
N PRO A 351 -0.24 6.76 -1.99
CA PRO A 351 0.11 7.07 -3.37
C PRO A 351 -0.45 6.07 -4.39
N PHE A 352 -0.50 4.79 -4.07
CA PHE A 352 -1.01 3.74 -4.97
C PHE A 352 -2.54 3.74 -5.05
N VAL A 353 -3.21 4.12 -3.96
CA VAL A 353 -4.66 4.39 -3.92
C VAL A 353 -5.00 5.56 -4.85
N TYR A 354 -4.32 6.69 -4.68
CA TYR A 354 -4.57 7.90 -5.48
C TYR A 354 -4.11 7.75 -6.95
N LEU A 355 -3.04 6.99 -7.23
CA LEU A 355 -2.68 6.63 -8.61
C LEU A 355 -3.79 5.83 -9.30
N THR A 356 -4.44 4.93 -8.56
CA THR A 356 -5.59 4.19 -9.08
C THR A 356 -6.75 5.13 -9.40
N ALA A 357 -7.00 6.14 -8.55
CA ALA A 357 -7.99 7.17 -8.79
C ALA A 357 -7.61 8.05 -10.00
N PHE A 358 -6.36 8.49 -10.10
CA PHE A 358 -5.90 9.28 -11.26
C PHE A 358 -6.05 8.52 -12.58
N ALA A 359 -5.78 7.20 -12.58
CA ALA A 359 -6.00 6.35 -13.74
C ALA A 359 -7.50 6.24 -14.15
N GLN A 360 -8.42 6.52 -13.21
CA GLN A 360 -9.87 6.57 -13.45
C GLN A 360 -10.40 7.98 -13.71
N GLY A 361 -9.54 8.97 -13.89
CA GLY A 361 -9.92 10.34 -14.28
C GLY A 361 -9.95 11.36 -13.14
N TYR A 362 -9.64 10.96 -11.91
CA TYR A 362 -9.40 11.91 -10.82
C TYR A 362 -8.09 12.67 -11.07
N SER A 363 -7.93 13.78 -10.37
CA SER A 363 -6.73 14.63 -10.43
C SER A 363 -6.30 15.05 -9.03
N PRO A 364 -5.10 15.60 -8.84
CA PRO A 364 -4.70 16.21 -7.57
C PRO A 364 -5.66 17.30 -7.09
N GLY A 365 -6.38 17.96 -8.00
CA GLY A 365 -7.41 18.95 -7.70
C GLY A 365 -8.74 18.36 -7.27
N SER A 366 -9.02 17.09 -7.54
CA SER A 366 -10.31 16.47 -7.18
C SER A 366 -10.55 16.55 -5.68
N MET A 367 -11.76 16.98 -5.30
CA MET A 367 -12.17 17.06 -3.91
C MET A 367 -12.42 15.65 -3.34
N VAL A 368 -11.97 15.43 -2.12
CA VAL A 368 -12.26 14.25 -1.29
C VAL A 368 -12.69 14.70 0.10
N LEU A 369 -13.31 13.83 0.86
CA LEU A 369 -13.86 14.15 2.17
C LEU A 369 -13.02 13.50 3.27
N ASP A 370 -12.43 14.33 4.12
CA ASP A 370 -11.78 13.93 5.37
C ASP A 370 -12.73 14.22 6.53
N ILE A 371 -13.73 13.36 6.68
CA ILE A 371 -14.84 13.49 7.64
C ILE A 371 -14.99 12.20 8.44
N PRO A 372 -15.58 12.25 9.67
CA PRO A 372 -15.79 11.06 10.48
C PRO A 372 -16.48 9.93 9.71
N PRO A 373 -16.13 8.66 9.95
CA PRO A 373 -16.90 7.52 9.46
C PRO A 373 -18.32 7.52 10.04
N ASP A 374 -19.25 6.94 9.29
CA ASP A 374 -20.67 6.86 9.70
C ASP A 374 -20.83 6.14 11.04
N GLY A 375 -21.54 6.76 11.99
CA GLY A 375 -21.82 6.21 13.32
C GLY A 375 -20.76 6.47 14.41
N GLU A 376 -19.61 7.07 14.12
CA GLU A 376 -18.63 7.44 15.16
C GLU A 376 -19.10 8.63 16.03
N LEU A 377 -19.95 9.50 15.51
CA LEU A 377 -20.45 10.69 16.21
C LEU A 377 -21.49 10.38 17.30
N GLU A 378 -22.11 9.19 17.30
CA GLU A 378 -23.11 8.81 18.29
C GLU A 378 -22.55 8.62 19.72
N ASN A 379 -21.23 8.47 19.88
CA ASN A 379 -20.58 8.16 21.16
C ASN A 379 -20.02 9.38 21.91
N GLY A 380 -20.26 10.60 21.46
CA GLY A 380 -19.80 11.83 22.12
C GLY A 380 -18.31 12.07 21.89
N THR A 381 -17.98 12.88 20.90
CA THR A 381 -16.60 13.27 20.58
C THR A 381 -16.00 14.19 21.66
N SER A 382 -14.75 13.95 22.03
CA SER A 382 -13.96 14.92 22.81
C SER A 382 -13.49 16.07 21.88
N GLU A 383 -13.20 17.26 22.46
CA GLU A 383 -12.64 18.40 21.70
C GLU A 383 -11.37 18.02 20.92
N GLU A 384 -10.62 16.99 21.35
CA GLU A 384 -9.45 16.45 20.64
C GLU A 384 -9.84 15.68 19.37
N GLN A 385 -11.02 15.04 19.34
CA GLN A 385 -11.51 14.32 18.15
C GLN A 385 -12.09 15.27 17.10
N GLU A 386 -12.67 16.41 17.53
CA GLU A 386 -13.19 17.42 16.60
C GLU A 386 -12.10 18.04 15.71
N SER A 387 -10.86 18.14 16.19
CA SER A 387 -9.72 18.68 15.46
C SER A 387 -9.04 17.70 14.48
N GLN A 388 -9.49 16.44 14.43
CA GLN A 388 -8.87 15.39 13.61
C GLN A 388 -9.32 15.38 12.15
N TYR A 389 -10.46 15.99 11.82
CA TYR A 389 -11.05 15.92 10.49
C TYR A 389 -11.06 17.28 9.81
N ASN A 390 -10.64 17.31 8.54
CA ASN A 390 -10.41 18.54 7.79
C ASN A 390 -11.56 18.87 6.82
N GLY A 391 -12.57 18.00 6.72
CA GLY A 391 -13.73 18.18 5.84
C GLY A 391 -13.41 17.99 4.36
N PRO A 392 -14.03 18.78 3.47
CA PRO A 392 -13.70 18.78 2.05
C PRO A 392 -12.27 19.29 1.82
N VAL A 393 -11.43 18.49 1.17
CA VAL A 393 -10.04 18.81 0.83
C VAL A 393 -9.71 18.32 -0.58
N ARG A 394 -8.73 18.93 -1.24
CA ARG A 394 -8.21 18.39 -2.49
C ARG A 394 -7.35 17.14 -2.23
N ILE A 395 -7.31 16.21 -3.20
CA ILE A 395 -6.42 15.03 -3.14
C ILE A 395 -4.98 15.45 -2.86
N ARG A 396 -4.50 16.56 -3.44
CA ARG A 396 -3.17 17.12 -3.16
C ARG A 396 -2.93 17.27 -1.66
N THR A 397 -3.82 17.96 -0.99
CA THR A 397 -3.71 18.21 0.45
C THR A 397 -3.85 16.92 1.26
N ALA A 398 -4.83 16.08 0.90
CA ALA A 398 -5.06 14.82 1.59
C ALA A 398 -3.85 13.87 1.53
N LEU A 399 -3.24 13.75 0.36
CA LEU A 399 -2.07 12.88 0.17
C LEU A 399 -0.81 13.48 0.80
N ALA A 400 -0.52 14.75 0.56
CA ALA A 400 0.69 15.40 1.08
C ALA A 400 0.69 15.47 2.61
N SER A 401 -0.47 15.62 3.23
CA SER A 401 -0.67 15.67 4.67
C SER A 401 -0.94 14.30 5.33
N GLY A 402 -1.07 13.24 4.55
CA GLY A 402 -1.30 11.88 5.06
C GLY A 402 -2.67 11.68 5.70
N TYR A 403 -3.74 12.39 5.20
CA TYR A 403 -5.09 12.24 5.74
C TYR A 403 -5.66 10.85 5.43
N ARG A 404 -5.70 10.04 6.46
CA ARG A 404 -6.04 8.62 6.35
C ARG A 404 -7.48 8.41 5.89
N VAL A 405 -8.45 9.07 6.53
CA VAL A 405 -9.87 8.86 6.24
C VAL A 405 -10.21 9.22 4.78
N ALA A 406 -9.61 10.29 4.27
CA ALA A 406 -9.74 10.64 2.85
C ALA A 406 -9.19 9.53 1.95
N SER A 407 -8.06 8.92 2.30
CA SER A 407 -7.46 7.80 1.55
C SER A 407 -8.33 6.55 1.60
N ASP A 408 -8.90 6.20 2.77
CA ASP A 408 -9.80 5.05 2.95
C ASP A 408 -11.08 5.19 2.13
N ARG A 409 -11.66 6.39 2.09
CA ARG A 409 -12.84 6.68 1.25
C ARG A 409 -12.52 6.51 -0.24
N VAL A 410 -11.38 7.04 -0.70
CA VAL A 410 -10.96 6.86 -2.09
C VAL A 410 -10.69 5.39 -2.39
N GLN A 411 -10.05 4.65 -1.48
CA GLN A 411 -9.84 3.20 -1.64
C GLN A 411 -11.16 2.45 -1.77
N SER A 412 -12.15 2.79 -0.94
CA SER A 412 -13.48 2.17 -0.99
C SER A 412 -14.17 2.43 -2.34
N LEU A 413 -14.02 3.63 -2.91
CA LEU A 413 -14.55 3.97 -4.24
C LEU A 413 -13.81 3.23 -5.37
N MET A 414 -12.48 3.07 -5.27
CA MET A 414 -11.66 2.40 -6.30
C MET A 414 -11.78 0.88 -6.24
N GLY A 415 -12.07 0.33 -5.07
CA GLY A 415 -12.05 -1.10 -4.77
C GLY A 415 -10.64 -1.66 -4.56
N VAL A 416 -10.51 -2.54 -3.55
CA VAL A 416 -9.23 -3.16 -3.12
C VAL A 416 -8.50 -3.83 -4.27
N ASP A 417 -9.21 -4.62 -5.09
CA ASP A 417 -8.62 -5.34 -6.23
C ASP A 417 -7.98 -4.41 -7.28
N SER A 418 -8.53 -3.20 -7.46
CA SER A 418 -7.99 -2.23 -8.42
C SER A 418 -6.71 -1.60 -7.88
N VAL A 419 -6.70 -1.28 -6.59
CA VAL A 419 -5.52 -0.75 -5.89
C VAL A 419 -4.40 -1.79 -5.85
N GLU A 420 -4.72 -3.06 -5.55
CA GLU A 420 -3.76 -4.16 -5.56
C GLU A 420 -3.12 -4.34 -6.96
N ARG A 421 -3.92 -4.30 -8.02
CA ARG A 421 -3.38 -4.37 -9.40
C ARG A 421 -2.43 -3.23 -9.71
N THR A 422 -2.75 -2.00 -9.28
CA THR A 422 -1.87 -0.85 -9.45
C THR A 422 -0.56 -1.07 -8.70
N ALA A 423 -0.61 -1.45 -7.42
CA ALA A 423 0.56 -1.72 -6.59
C ALA A 423 1.44 -2.83 -7.19
N ARG A 424 0.85 -3.96 -7.56
CA ARG A 424 1.57 -5.08 -8.20
C ARG A 424 2.18 -4.70 -9.55
N SER A 425 1.51 -3.89 -10.36
CA SER A 425 2.06 -3.41 -11.63
C SER A 425 3.30 -2.53 -11.43
N MET A 426 3.41 -1.86 -10.30
CA MET A 426 4.55 -1.04 -9.91
C MET A 426 5.62 -1.81 -9.13
N GLY A 427 5.50 -3.14 -9.01
CA GLY A 427 6.53 -4.00 -8.43
C GLY A 427 6.30 -4.39 -6.98
N ILE A 428 5.24 -3.96 -6.32
CA ILE A 428 4.94 -4.36 -4.94
C ILE A 428 4.32 -5.77 -4.95
N SER A 429 5.18 -6.77 -5.13
CA SER A 429 4.77 -8.18 -5.20
C SER A 429 4.30 -8.72 -3.85
N SER A 430 4.84 -8.19 -2.76
CA SER A 430 4.50 -8.53 -1.38
C SER A 430 3.19 -7.89 -0.89
N ALA A 431 2.58 -6.97 -1.66
CA ALA A 431 1.36 -6.28 -1.23
C ALA A 431 0.23 -7.25 -0.89
N THR A 432 -0.25 -7.15 0.34
CA THR A 432 -1.42 -7.89 0.83
C THR A 432 -2.37 -6.95 1.56
N TYR A 433 -3.67 -7.18 1.39
CA TYR A 433 -4.70 -6.43 2.10
C TYR A 433 -5.25 -7.27 3.26
N ASN A 434 -5.12 -6.77 4.49
CA ASN A 434 -5.51 -7.50 5.69
C ASN A 434 -6.90 -7.09 6.18
N THR A 435 -7.94 -7.78 5.72
CA THR A 435 -9.34 -7.50 6.07
C THR A 435 -9.68 -7.62 7.56
N ASN A 436 -8.82 -8.24 8.38
CA ASN A 436 -9.06 -8.43 9.81
C ASN A 436 -8.49 -7.28 10.67
N ALA A 437 -7.50 -6.52 10.17
CA ALA A 437 -6.88 -5.41 10.89
C ALA A 437 -7.81 -4.17 10.96
N TYR A 438 -8.64 -3.95 9.95
CA TYR A 438 -9.55 -2.80 9.81
C TYR A 438 -10.43 -2.53 11.04
N ARG A 439 -10.77 -3.55 11.82
CA ARG A 439 -11.62 -3.40 13.00
C ARG A 439 -10.89 -2.98 14.27
N ALA A 440 -9.57 -3.05 14.30
CA ALA A 440 -8.79 -2.86 15.52
C ALA A 440 -8.02 -1.52 15.58
N SER A 441 -7.46 -1.02 14.47
CA SER A 441 -6.62 0.17 14.44
C SER A 441 -7.13 1.29 13.53
N GLY A 442 -8.03 0.97 12.59
CA GLY A 442 -8.52 1.93 11.59
C GLY A 442 -7.44 2.41 10.60
N ASP A 443 -6.33 1.72 10.43
CA ASP A 443 -5.30 2.03 9.45
C ASP A 443 -5.62 1.47 8.07
N LEU A 444 -5.00 2.04 7.00
CA LEU A 444 -4.95 1.39 5.69
C LEU A 444 -4.34 0.00 5.85
N ASP A 445 -5.13 -1.04 5.63
CA ASP A 445 -4.79 -2.43 5.98
C ASP A 445 -3.85 -3.10 4.95
N TRP A 446 -2.98 -2.32 4.34
CA TRP A 446 -1.97 -2.83 3.42
C TRP A 446 -0.68 -3.18 4.15
N GLU A 447 -0.19 -4.36 3.86
CA GLU A 447 1.14 -4.82 4.27
C GLU A 447 2.02 -4.95 3.03
N ALA A 448 3.27 -4.51 3.14
CA ALA A 448 4.27 -4.65 2.09
C ALA A 448 5.69 -4.64 2.66
N SER A 449 6.67 -5.08 1.86
CA SER A 449 8.08 -5.07 2.24
C SER A 449 8.74 -3.73 1.93
N LEU A 450 9.79 -3.39 2.69
CA LEU A 450 10.55 -2.16 2.51
C LEU A 450 11.21 -2.09 1.11
N VAL A 451 11.74 -3.20 0.62
CA VAL A 451 12.40 -3.26 -0.69
C VAL A 451 11.41 -3.06 -1.84
N ASP A 452 10.22 -3.69 -1.78
CA ASP A 452 9.20 -3.56 -2.81
C ASP A 452 8.65 -2.12 -2.87
N LEU A 453 8.33 -1.54 -1.71
CA LEU A 453 7.87 -0.15 -1.65
C LEU A 453 8.93 0.81 -2.20
N THR A 454 10.21 0.65 -1.82
CA THR A 454 11.29 1.50 -2.32
C THR A 454 11.43 1.37 -3.84
N GLY A 455 11.30 0.14 -4.38
CA GLY A 455 11.28 -0.12 -5.82
C GLY A 455 10.11 0.55 -6.54
N ALA A 456 8.92 0.56 -5.94
CA ALA A 456 7.74 1.23 -6.51
C ALA A 456 7.90 2.77 -6.54
N PHE A 457 8.54 3.36 -5.53
CA PHE A 457 8.88 4.78 -5.56
C PHE A 457 9.96 5.11 -6.62
N ALA A 458 10.82 4.15 -6.99
CA ALA A 458 11.76 4.33 -8.12
C ALA A 458 11.02 4.46 -9.47
N VAL A 459 9.87 3.82 -9.63
CA VAL A 459 9.02 4.00 -10.81
C VAL A 459 8.54 5.45 -10.93
N LEU A 460 8.17 6.08 -9.80
CA LEU A 460 7.79 7.50 -9.78
C LEU A 460 8.98 8.42 -10.09
N ALA A 461 10.16 8.12 -9.52
CA ALA A 461 11.40 8.84 -9.80
C ALA A 461 11.71 8.85 -11.31
N ASN A 462 11.45 7.75 -12.00
CA ASN A 462 11.65 7.52 -13.43
C ASN A 462 10.42 7.82 -14.30
N GLN A 463 9.53 8.67 -13.84
CA GLN A 463 8.34 9.10 -14.58
C GLN A 463 7.52 7.92 -15.17
N GLY A 464 7.32 6.87 -14.39
CA GLY A 464 6.48 5.73 -14.73
C GLY A 464 7.20 4.55 -15.39
N THR A 465 8.53 4.64 -15.52
CA THR A 465 9.36 3.57 -16.06
C THR A 465 9.98 2.76 -14.91
N MET A 466 9.71 1.48 -14.89
CA MET A 466 10.38 0.53 -14.01
C MET A 466 11.70 0.13 -14.63
N VAL A 467 12.78 0.12 -13.84
CA VAL A 467 14.13 -0.29 -14.24
C VAL A 467 14.64 -1.34 -13.27
N GLY A 468 15.24 -2.40 -13.78
CA GLY A 468 15.74 -3.48 -12.96
C GLY A 468 15.96 -4.76 -13.74
N GLU A 469 15.85 -5.88 -13.06
CA GLU A 469 16.08 -7.23 -13.58
C GLU A 469 14.76 -8.02 -13.69
N GLY A 470 14.58 -8.75 -14.79
CA GLY A 470 13.48 -9.68 -14.94
C GLY A 470 13.68 -10.95 -14.09
N SER A 471 12.63 -11.55 -13.56
CA SER A 471 12.72 -12.80 -12.80
C SER A 471 13.26 -13.96 -13.64
N PRO A 472 14.32 -14.65 -13.22
CA PRO A 472 14.90 -15.76 -13.96
C PRO A 472 13.94 -16.93 -14.20
N SER A 473 12.92 -17.06 -13.35
CA SER A 473 11.95 -18.17 -13.38
C SER A 473 10.81 -17.97 -14.38
N ASN A 474 10.65 -16.79 -14.98
CA ASN A 474 9.49 -16.46 -15.78
C ASN A 474 9.81 -16.10 -17.24
N SER A 475 9.71 -17.09 -18.12
CA SER A 475 9.86 -16.90 -19.58
C SER A 475 8.71 -16.12 -20.25
N SER A 476 7.68 -15.69 -19.49
CA SER A 476 6.48 -15.02 -20.03
C SER A 476 6.62 -13.49 -20.12
N GLY A 477 7.64 -12.86 -19.51
CA GLY A 477 7.87 -11.41 -19.52
C GLY A 477 6.75 -10.58 -18.87
N ARG A 478 5.86 -11.21 -18.09
CA ARG A 478 4.70 -10.55 -17.49
C ARG A 478 4.96 -10.03 -16.09
N ASP A 479 5.95 -10.58 -15.40
CA ASP A 479 6.27 -10.16 -14.04
C ASP A 479 6.91 -8.76 -14.02
N PRO A 480 6.75 -8.00 -12.93
CA PRO A 480 7.45 -6.75 -12.74
C PRO A 480 8.96 -6.97 -12.65
N LEU A 481 9.74 -5.98 -13.09
CA LEU A 481 11.18 -5.95 -12.87
C LEU A 481 11.46 -5.72 -11.38
N ARG A 482 12.59 -6.23 -10.89
CA ARG A 482 13.05 -6.02 -9.52
C ARG A 482 14.37 -5.25 -9.51
N PRO A 483 14.64 -4.39 -8.50
CA PRO A 483 15.95 -3.80 -8.33
C PRO A 483 17.00 -4.90 -8.16
N SER A 484 18.15 -4.78 -8.83
CA SER A 484 19.23 -5.76 -8.72
C SER A 484 20.26 -5.35 -7.68
N ILE A 485 20.81 -6.34 -6.98
CA ILE A 485 21.94 -6.18 -6.06
C ILE A 485 23.23 -6.81 -6.62
N ILE A 486 23.17 -7.52 -7.72
CA ILE A 486 24.30 -8.21 -8.34
C ILE A 486 24.64 -7.55 -9.66
N LEU A 487 25.91 -7.12 -9.82
CA LEU A 487 26.44 -6.60 -11.07
C LEU A 487 26.96 -7.71 -11.98
N THR A 488 27.88 -8.53 -11.44
CA THR A 488 28.51 -9.61 -12.23
C THR A 488 28.76 -10.82 -11.36
N ILE A 489 28.68 -11.99 -11.98
CA ILE A 489 29.11 -13.24 -11.37
C ILE A 489 30.13 -13.88 -12.31
N GLU A 490 31.32 -14.12 -11.78
CA GLU A 490 32.39 -14.85 -12.45
C GLU A 490 32.55 -16.24 -11.83
N ASP A 491 32.82 -17.25 -12.67
CA ASP A 491 33.18 -18.60 -12.21
C ASP A 491 34.60 -18.68 -11.66
N GLY A 492 34.97 -19.83 -11.07
CA GLY A 492 36.31 -20.06 -10.54
C GLY A 492 37.44 -19.96 -11.59
N ALA A 493 37.11 -19.91 -12.88
CA ALA A 493 38.02 -19.68 -13.99
C ALA A 493 38.02 -18.23 -14.52
N ARG A 494 37.27 -17.32 -13.81
CA ARG A 494 37.05 -15.92 -14.17
C ARG A 494 36.32 -15.74 -15.51
N ARG A 495 35.44 -16.67 -15.87
CA ARG A 495 34.51 -16.49 -16.99
C ARG A 495 33.22 -15.89 -16.46
N SER A 496 32.64 -14.91 -17.16
CA SER A 496 31.36 -14.33 -16.81
C SER A 496 30.27 -15.41 -16.88
N ALA A 497 29.60 -15.66 -15.76
CA ALA A 497 28.42 -16.50 -15.67
C ALA A 497 27.15 -15.66 -15.70
N TYR A 498 27.23 -14.40 -15.24
CA TYR A 498 26.14 -13.46 -15.25
C TYR A 498 26.68 -12.02 -15.32
N SER A 499 25.95 -11.15 -16.00
CA SER A 499 26.19 -9.70 -16.02
C SER A 499 24.85 -9.02 -16.05
N PHE A 500 24.61 -8.17 -15.09
CA PHE A 500 23.41 -7.34 -15.01
C PHE A 500 23.38 -6.34 -16.17
N GLU A 501 22.28 -6.36 -16.91
CA GLU A 501 21.94 -5.36 -17.91
C GLU A 501 20.55 -4.85 -17.54
N PRO A 502 20.39 -3.57 -17.16
CA PRO A 502 19.11 -3.05 -16.70
C PRO A 502 18.06 -3.08 -17.83
N GLU A 503 17.00 -3.78 -17.60
CA GLU A 503 15.80 -3.75 -18.43
C GLU A 503 14.92 -2.56 -18.04
N GLN A 504 14.17 -2.04 -19.01
CA GLN A 504 13.23 -0.94 -18.80
C GLN A 504 11.83 -1.33 -19.25
N LYS A 505 10.84 -1.06 -18.40
CA LYS A 505 9.42 -1.36 -18.67
C LYS A 505 8.56 -0.18 -18.26
N ALA A 506 7.87 0.43 -19.21
CA ALA A 506 6.85 1.44 -18.89
C ALA A 506 5.65 0.75 -18.24
N VAL A 507 5.37 1.06 -16.97
CA VAL A 507 4.28 0.47 -16.17
C VAL A 507 3.23 1.50 -15.80
N LEU A 508 3.58 2.79 -15.85
CA LEU A 508 2.71 3.91 -15.61
C LEU A 508 2.94 4.97 -16.69
N SER A 509 1.93 5.73 -17.08
CA SER A 509 2.14 6.85 -17.98
C SER A 509 2.96 7.95 -17.30
N ALA A 510 3.79 8.65 -18.06
CA ALA A 510 4.60 9.76 -17.55
C ALA A 510 3.72 10.86 -16.93
N GLN A 511 2.50 11.06 -17.45
CA GLN A 511 1.53 12.02 -16.94
C GLN A 511 1.08 11.65 -15.54
N LEU A 512 0.65 10.41 -15.31
CA LEU A 512 0.21 9.93 -14.00
C LEU A 512 1.34 9.94 -12.97
N ALA A 513 2.55 9.51 -13.36
CA ALA A 513 3.73 9.58 -12.52
C ALA A 513 4.08 11.03 -12.15
N TYR A 514 3.94 11.96 -13.10
CA TYR A 514 4.19 13.37 -12.87
C TYR A 514 3.16 13.98 -11.91
N LEU A 515 1.85 13.69 -12.08
CA LEU A 515 0.82 14.16 -11.16
C LEU A 515 1.13 13.73 -9.72
N MET A 516 1.51 12.46 -9.53
CA MET A 516 1.89 11.95 -8.21
C MET A 516 3.14 12.64 -7.67
N THR A 517 4.16 12.76 -8.49
CA THR A 517 5.42 13.42 -8.11
C THR A 517 5.22 14.90 -7.78
N ASP A 518 4.40 15.63 -8.54
CA ASP A 518 4.07 17.03 -8.28
C ASP A 518 3.40 17.21 -6.91
N VAL A 519 2.53 16.27 -6.50
CA VAL A 519 1.94 16.27 -5.14
C VAL A 519 2.98 15.96 -4.08
N LEU A 520 3.78 14.91 -4.27
CA LEU A 520 4.75 14.47 -3.26
C LEU A 520 5.95 15.44 -3.11
N THR A 521 6.18 16.31 -4.10
CA THR A 521 7.21 17.38 -4.03
C THR A 521 6.68 18.69 -3.45
N ASP A 522 5.37 18.81 -3.25
CA ASP A 522 4.77 20.04 -2.75
C ASP A 522 4.93 20.18 -1.24
N GLU A 523 5.99 20.90 -0.84
CA GLU A 523 6.27 21.18 0.58
C GLU A 523 5.13 21.97 1.23
N THR A 524 4.50 22.91 0.49
CA THR A 524 3.46 23.78 1.03
C THR A 524 2.17 23.03 1.35
N ALA A 525 1.81 22.03 0.55
CA ALA A 525 0.62 21.22 0.76
C ALA A 525 0.65 20.41 2.08
N ARG A 526 1.86 20.12 2.59
CA ARG A 526 2.04 19.34 3.83
C ARG A 526 2.21 20.20 5.09
N TRP A 527 2.43 21.52 4.97
CA TRP A 527 2.71 22.38 6.12
C TRP A 527 1.57 22.42 7.15
N SER A 528 0.33 22.29 6.72
CA SER A 528 -0.82 22.29 7.63
C SER A 528 -0.78 21.12 8.62
N ALA A 529 -0.32 19.93 8.19
CA ALA A 529 -0.25 18.73 9.02
C ALA A 529 1.13 18.54 9.66
N LEU A 530 2.23 18.75 8.91
CA LEU A 530 3.59 18.41 9.34
C LEU A 530 4.41 19.62 9.83
N GLY A 531 3.88 20.83 9.66
CA GLY A 531 4.58 22.07 9.98
C GLY A 531 5.63 22.45 8.94
N GLN A 532 6.10 23.70 8.99
CA GLN A 532 7.19 24.22 8.16
C GLN A 532 8.53 23.71 8.65
N SER A 533 9.50 23.58 7.73
CA SER A 533 10.85 23.11 8.03
C SER A 533 10.88 21.73 8.68
N ASN A 534 10.04 20.82 8.17
CA ASN A 534 9.97 19.44 8.65
C ASN A 534 11.07 18.55 8.04
N ALA A 535 11.18 17.33 8.54
CA ALA A 535 12.24 16.39 8.13
C ALA A 535 12.13 15.91 6.67
N LEU A 536 11.01 16.15 5.97
CA LEU A 536 10.85 15.79 4.55
C LEU A 536 11.35 16.89 3.59
N GLU A 537 11.78 18.04 4.09
CA GLU A 537 12.31 19.16 3.31
C GLU A 537 13.84 19.08 3.26
N ILE A 538 14.42 18.84 2.09
CA ILE A 538 15.88 18.63 1.93
C ILE A 538 16.58 19.74 1.15
N GLY A 539 15.87 20.80 0.77
CA GLY A 539 16.41 21.95 0.04
C GLY A 539 16.72 21.67 -1.43
N ARG A 540 16.15 20.61 -1.99
CA ARG A 540 16.18 20.26 -3.43
C ARG A 540 14.88 19.54 -3.81
N PRO A 541 14.50 19.53 -5.11
CA PRO A 541 13.31 18.81 -5.54
C PRO A 541 13.36 17.34 -5.13
N ALA A 542 12.41 16.89 -4.30
CA ALA A 542 12.28 15.52 -3.86
C ALA A 542 10.82 15.20 -3.54
N GLY A 543 10.31 14.10 -4.10
CA GLY A 543 9.06 13.52 -3.63
C GLY A 543 9.27 12.82 -2.30
N ALA A 544 8.41 13.07 -1.31
CA ALA A 544 8.57 12.45 0.01
C ALA A 544 7.22 12.22 0.70
N ILE A 545 7.17 11.14 1.48
CA ILE A 545 6.04 10.77 2.33
C ILE A 545 6.56 10.07 3.59
N ALA A 546 5.86 10.26 4.71
CA ALA A 546 6.09 9.54 5.95
C ALA A 546 4.76 9.14 6.58
N SER A 547 4.74 8.04 7.33
CA SER A 547 3.56 7.61 8.06
C SER A 547 3.91 6.77 9.29
N VAL A 548 2.91 6.61 10.13
CA VAL A 548 2.90 5.66 11.25
C VAL A 548 1.78 4.67 11.03
N ALA A 549 2.07 3.38 11.10
CA ALA A 549 1.09 2.32 11.01
C ALA A 549 0.93 1.64 12.37
N GLY A 550 -0.31 1.59 12.89
CA GLY A 550 -0.64 0.95 14.15
C GLY A 550 0.11 1.47 15.38
N GLY A 551 0.75 2.65 15.30
CA GLY A 551 1.61 3.18 16.36
C GLY A 551 2.94 2.45 16.55
N ARG A 552 3.30 1.48 15.68
CA ARG A 552 4.45 0.57 15.83
C ARG A 552 5.43 0.61 14.68
N ASP A 553 4.94 0.78 13.47
CA ASP A 553 5.72 0.78 12.24
C ASP A 553 5.80 2.21 11.70
N PHE A 554 7.02 2.74 11.65
CA PHE A 554 7.30 4.11 11.20
C PHE A 554 8.00 4.06 9.86
N TRP A 555 7.41 4.69 8.85
CA TRP A 555 7.90 4.65 7.50
C TRP A 555 8.25 6.04 6.97
N SER A 556 9.28 6.11 6.13
CA SER A 556 9.54 7.27 5.31
C SER A 556 10.13 6.85 3.98
N PHE A 557 9.53 7.32 2.90
CA PHE A 557 9.99 7.11 1.54
C PHE A 557 10.16 8.44 0.83
N GLY A 558 11.13 8.50 -0.04
CA GLY A 558 11.23 9.62 -0.94
C GLY A 558 12.36 9.47 -1.93
N TYR A 559 12.31 10.33 -2.94
CA TYR A 559 13.12 10.17 -4.13
C TYR A 559 13.47 11.52 -4.77
N THR A 560 14.59 11.52 -5.45
CA THR A 560 14.99 12.50 -6.47
C THR A 560 14.96 11.78 -7.83
N PRO A 561 15.18 12.45 -8.96
CA PRO A 561 15.29 11.73 -10.24
C PRO A 561 16.34 10.61 -10.27
N SER A 562 17.39 10.69 -9.44
CA SER A 562 18.51 9.73 -9.47
C SER A 562 18.58 8.78 -8.27
N ARG A 563 17.99 9.11 -7.13
CA ARG A 563 18.11 8.31 -5.90
C ARG A 563 16.76 8.15 -5.22
N VAL A 564 16.53 6.96 -4.69
CA VAL A 564 15.35 6.62 -3.87
C VAL A 564 15.82 6.09 -2.54
N VAL A 565 15.18 6.50 -1.46
CA VAL A 565 15.48 6.04 -0.11
C VAL A 565 14.19 5.64 0.57
N GLY A 566 14.13 4.42 1.07
CA GLY A 566 13.09 3.91 1.96
C GLY A 566 13.65 3.63 3.34
N ILE A 567 12.91 4.00 4.37
CA ILE A 567 13.26 3.79 5.79
C ILE A 567 12.07 3.16 6.50
N TRP A 568 12.38 2.20 7.35
CA TRP A 568 11.48 1.66 8.36
C TRP A 568 12.15 1.72 9.73
N LEU A 569 11.39 2.10 10.77
CA LEU A 569 11.74 1.97 12.18
C LEU A 569 10.62 1.27 12.92
N GLY A 570 10.94 0.42 13.89
CA GLY A 570 9.99 -0.33 14.69
C GLY A 570 10.69 -1.31 15.61
N ASN A 571 9.92 -2.20 16.23
CA ASN A 571 10.45 -3.28 17.07
C ASN A 571 10.11 -4.65 16.46
N LEU A 572 11.13 -5.51 16.35
CA LEU A 572 10.96 -6.86 15.80
C LEU A 572 10.19 -7.79 16.76
N ASP A 573 10.25 -7.53 18.03
CA ASP A 573 9.55 -8.27 19.10
C ASP A 573 8.09 -7.81 19.30
N GLY A 574 7.65 -6.76 18.57
CA GLY A 574 6.32 -6.19 18.67
C GLY A 574 6.09 -5.29 19.89
N ALA A 575 7.14 -4.88 20.59
CA ALA A 575 7.03 -3.91 21.68
C ALA A 575 6.53 -2.55 21.17
N ASP A 576 5.69 -1.87 21.97
CA ASP A 576 5.11 -0.58 21.57
C ASP A 576 6.13 0.56 21.80
N PRO A 577 6.49 1.32 20.76
CA PRO A 577 7.22 2.58 20.90
C PRO A 577 6.37 3.65 21.59
N VAL A 578 7.02 4.62 22.23
CA VAL A 578 6.35 5.65 23.01
C VAL A 578 6.71 7.05 22.50
N GLY A 579 5.70 7.88 22.23
CA GLY A 579 5.89 9.30 21.90
C GLY A 579 6.55 9.55 20.54
N LEU A 580 6.50 8.58 19.63
CA LEU A 580 6.97 8.71 18.27
C LEU A 580 5.84 9.09 17.32
N HIS A 581 6.19 9.87 16.32
CA HIS A 581 5.35 10.28 15.21
C HIS A 581 6.20 10.37 13.92
N GLU A 582 5.60 10.67 12.78
CA GLU A 582 6.27 10.64 11.47
C GLU A 582 7.56 11.45 11.43
N MET A 583 7.56 12.65 12.04
CA MET A 583 8.66 13.61 11.89
C MET A 583 9.81 13.44 12.89
N ASN A 584 9.66 12.62 13.93
CA ASN A 584 10.76 12.33 14.86
C ASN A 584 11.29 10.88 14.77
N SER A 585 10.64 10.03 13.97
CA SER A 585 10.99 8.61 13.79
C SER A 585 11.81 8.35 12.51
N ALA A 586 11.19 7.83 11.44
CA ALA A 586 11.87 7.44 10.20
C ALA A 586 12.28 8.63 9.31
N ALA A 587 11.53 9.73 9.32
CA ALA A 587 11.80 10.87 8.45
C ALA A 587 13.16 11.55 8.67
N PRO A 588 13.69 11.70 9.89
CA PRO A 588 15.05 12.21 10.10
C PRO A 588 16.15 11.36 9.46
N VAL A 589 16.02 10.03 9.51
CA VAL A 589 16.97 9.11 8.87
C VAL A 589 16.88 9.26 7.35
N TRP A 590 15.67 9.27 6.79
CA TRP A 590 15.45 9.53 5.37
C TRP A 590 16.09 10.85 4.92
N HIS A 591 15.87 11.93 5.68
CA HIS A 591 16.46 13.26 5.41
C HIS A 591 17.98 13.19 5.29
N ALA A 592 18.62 12.54 6.25
CA ALA A 592 20.07 12.43 6.27
C ALA A 592 20.60 11.58 5.12
N LEU A 593 19.97 10.42 4.86
CA LEU A 593 20.44 9.49 3.83
C LEU A 593 20.24 10.02 2.42
N ILE A 594 19.09 10.59 2.10
CA ILE A 594 18.85 11.14 0.76
C ILE A 594 19.79 12.33 0.47
N ARG A 595 20.06 13.19 1.46
CA ARG A 595 21.03 14.28 1.33
C ARG A 595 22.44 13.76 1.11
N TYR A 596 22.85 12.75 1.86
CA TYR A 596 24.18 12.13 1.68
C TYR A 596 24.30 11.44 0.34
N ALA A 597 23.33 10.61 -0.04
CA ALA A 597 23.33 9.87 -1.31
C ALA A 597 23.26 10.78 -2.55
N THR A 598 22.81 12.03 -2.39
CA THR A 598 22.69 13.00 -3.50
C THR A 598 23.67 14.18 -3.41
N LYS A 599 24.58 14.20 -2.42
CA LYS A 599 25.48 15.34 -2.15
C LYS A 599 26.32 15.78 -3.36
N ASP A 600 26.77 14.79 -4.15
CA ASP A 600 27.63 15.00 -5.32
C ASP A 600 26.84 14.98 -6.65
N LEU A 601 25.51 14.87 -6.60
CA LEU A 601 24.62 14.84 -7.75
C LEU A 601 23.95 16.19 -7.98
N PRO A 602 23.66 16.55 -9.26
CA PRO A 602 22.97 17.80 -9.56
C PRO A 602 21.56 17.84 -8.92
N ALA A 603 21.12 19.01 -8.48
CA ALA A 603 19.79 19.25 -7.99
C ALA A 603 18.82 19.38 -9.19
N ALA A 604 18.47 18.28 -9.82
CA ALA A 604 17.51 18.24 -10.91
C ALA A 604 16.09 17.96 -10.39
N GLY A 605 15.09 18.49 -11.07
CA GLY A 605 13.67 18.15 -10.88
C GLY A 605 13.14 17.44 -12.13
N TRP A 606 11.86 17.08 -12.10
CA TRP A 606 11.18 16.41 -13.20
C TRP A 606 10.65 17.42 -14.21
N GLN A 607 10.73 17.10 -15.49
CA GLN A 607 10.13 17.90 -16.55
C GLN A 607 8.66 17.53 -16.70
N THR A 608 7.81 18.53 -16.90
CA THR A 608 6.38 18.32 -17.17
C THR A 608 6.20 17.58 -18.49
N PRO A 609 5.61 16.39 -18.51
CA PRO A 609 5.39 15.65 -19.74
C PRO A 609 4.30 16.29 -20.60
N PRO A 610 4.31 16.06 -21.94
CA PRO A 610 3.21 16.47 -22.80
C PRO A 610 1.87 15.90 -22.32
N GLY A 611 0.80 16.70 -22.39
CA GLY A 611 -0.53 16.29 -21.94
C GLY A 611 -0.77 16.50 -20.44
N VAL A 612 0.07 17.29 -19.77
CA VAL A 612 -0.20 17.84 -18.44
C VAL A 612 -0.32 19.35 -18.54
N SER A 613 -1.37 19.90 -17.95
CA SER A 613 -1.66 21.33 -17.88
C SER A 613 -1.72 21.81 -16.42
N ARG A 614 -1.49 23.12 -16.21
CA ARG A 614 -1.76 23.78 -14.92
C ARG A 614 -2.90 24.75 -15.09
N ILE A 615 -3.88 24.68 -14.18
CA ILE A 615 -5.11 25.47 -14.21
C ILE A 615 -5.35 26.02 -12.81
N GLU A 616 -5.86 27.25 -12.73
CA GLU A 616 -6.33 27.84 -11.49
C GLU A 616 -7.67 27.23 -11.08
N VAL A 617 -7.76 26.75 -9.87
CA VAL A 617 -8.97 26.15 -9.29
C VAL A 617 -9.28 26.71 -7.91
N CYS A 618 -10.52 26.61 -7.50
CA CYS A 618 -10.96 26.98 -6.17
C CYS A 618 -10.59 25.89 -5.16
N ASP A 619 -10.00 26.27 -4.05
CA ASP A 619 -9.71 25.36 -2.93
C ASP A 619 -10.90 25.41 -1.94
N PRO A 620 -11.49 24.28 -1.49
CA PRO A 620 -11.08 22.89 -1.72
C PRO A 620 -11.82 22.14 -2.83
N SER A 621 -12.72 22.78 -3.59
CA SER A 621 -13.56 22.10 -4.58
C SER A 621 -12.78 21.54 -5.77
N GLY A 622 -11.64 22.15 -6.12
CA GLY A 622 -10.88 21.81 -7.30
C GLY A 622 -11.56 22.18 -8.63
N LEU A 623 -12.66 22.93 -8.58
CA LEU A 623 -13.41 23.41 -9.72
C LEU A 623 -12.92 24.80 -10.18
N LEU A 624 -13.40 25.28 -11.35
CA LEU A 624 -13.03 26.60 -11.84
C LEU A 624 -13.46 27.69 -10.84
N PRO A 625 -12.62 28.69 -10.54
CA PRO A 625 -12.92 29.67 -9.52
C PRO A 625 -14.02 30.60 -9.95
N THR A 626 -14.91 30.95 -9.02
CA THR A 626 -15.86 32.06 -9.12
C THR A 626 -15.28 33.30 -8.42
N GLU A 627 -15.95 34.42 -8.53
CA GLU A 627 -15.61 35.62 -7.76
C GLU A 627 -15.78 35.45 -6.24
N TYR A 628 -16.48 34.41 -5.82
CA TYR A 628 -16.75 34.06 -4.42
C TYR A 628 -15.72 33.11 -3.81
N CYS A 629 -14.83 32.54 -4.63
CA CYS A 629 -13.80 31.65 -4.16
C CYS A 629 -12.75 32.38 -3.33
N PRO A 630 -12.59 32.10 -2.02
CA PRO A 630 -11.66 32.82 -1.16
C PRO A 630 -10.20 32.42 -1.37
N SER A 631 -9.94 31.22 -1.94
CA SER A 631 -8.61 30.68 -2.16
C SER A 631 -8.51 30.03 -3.54
N VAL A 632 -7.77 30.69 -4.44
CA VAL A 632 -7.48 30.18 -5.78
C VAL A 632 -6.06 29.65 -5.80
N VAL A 633 -5.91 28.40 -6.25
CA VAL A 633 -4.64 27.70 -6.29
C VAL A 633 -4.36 27.14 -7.69
N SER A 634 -3.08 27.01 -8.02
CA SER A 634 -2.64 26.43 -9.27
C SER A 634 -2.51 24.91 -9.14
N GLU A 635 -3.24 24.16 -9.97
CA GLU A 635 -3.29 22.69 -9.90
C GLU A 635 -2.94 22.03 -11.22
N VAL A 636 -2.42 20.79 -11.16
CA VAL A 636 -2.02 20.01 -12.33
C VAL A 636 -3.10 19.01 -12.73
N PHE A 637 -3.29 18.91 -14.05
CA PHE A 637 -4.28 18.01 -14.65
C PHE A 637 -3.68 17.26 -15.83
N GLN A 638 -4.08 15.99 -15.99
CA GLN A 638 -3.89 15.29 -17.25
C GLN A 638 -4.93 15.80 -18.26
N SER A 639 -4.55 15.93 -19.52
CA SER A 639 -5.47 16.35 -20.59
C SER A 639 -6.75 15.50 -20.62
N GLY A 640 -7.89 16.14 -20.50
CA GLY A 640 -9.22 15.53 -20.44
C GLY A 640 -9.76 15.32 -19.01
N THR A 641 -9.00 15.65 -17.97
CA THR A 641 -9.45 15.60 -16.57
C THR A 641 -9.57 17.00 -15.95
N GLU A 642 -9.41 18.05 -16.76
CA GLU A 642 -9.54 19.43 -16.32
C GLU A 642 -10.99 19.73 -15.90
N PRO A 643 -11.21 20.55 -14.84
CA PRO A 643 -12.54 20.94 -14.43
C PRO A 643 -13.23 21.78 -15.52
N THR A 644 -14.48 21.47 -15.80
CA THR A 644 -15.33 22.20 -16.77
C THR A 644 -16.44 23.01 -16.11
N THR A 645 -16.63 22.83 -14.81
CA THR A 645 -17.67 23.50 -14.01
C THR A 645 -17.03 24.45 -13.02
N PHE A 646 -17.78 25.50 -12.66
CA PHE A 646 -17.37 26.46 -11.67
C PHE A 646 -17.61 25.96 -10.24
N ASP A 647 -16.87 26.54 -9.29
CA ASP A 647 -17.04 26.27 -7.87
C ASP A 647 -18.50 26.43 -7.43
N ASN A 648 -18.98 25.48 -6.66
CA ASN A 648 -20.32 25.44 -6.12
C ASN A 648 -20.35 25.32 -4.58
N LEU A 649 -19.18 25.27 -3.94
CA LEU A 649 -19.09 25.24 -2.48
C LEU A 649 -19.25 26.61 -1.86
N TYR A 650 -18.65 27.65 -2.46
CA TYR A 650 -18.77 29.01 -1.98
C TYR A 650 -19.93 29.70 -2.68
N GLN A 651 -21.01 29.90 -1.92
CA GLN A 651 -22.26 30.44 -2.46
C GLN A 651 -22.60 31.78 -1.81
N PRO A 652 -22.93 32.81 -2.61
CA PRO A 652 -23.40 34.09 -2.09
C PRO A 652 -24.88 34.00 -1.69
N TYR A 653 -25.21 34.53 -0.54
CA TYR A 653 -26.57 34.70 -0.07
C TYR A 653 -26.80 36.18 0.32
N LEU A 654 -27.91 36.73 -0.15
CA LEU A 654 -28.36 38.04 0.31
C LEU A 654 -29.09 37.88 1.65
N VAL A 655 -28.57 38.46 2.68
CA VAL A 655 -29.09 38.35 4.06
C VAL A 655 -29.41 39.75 4.60
N ASN A 656 -30.41 39.84 5.49
CA ASN A 656 -30.61 41.01 6.29
C ASN A 656 -29.57 41.02 7.43
N LYS A 657 -28.71 42.03 7.45
CA LYS A 657 -27.57 42.11 8.42
C LYS A 657 -28.02 42.22 9.88
N GLU A 658 -29.28 42.66 10.16
CA GLU A 658 -29.81 42.75 11.51
C GLU A 658 -30.48 41.45 11.98
N THR A 659 -31.21 40.75 11.09
CA THR A 659 -31.95 39.55 11.45
C THR A 659 -31.18 38.27 11.15
N GLY A 660 -30.15 38.33 10.29
CA GLY A 660 -29.41 37.17 9.81
C GLY A 660 -30.21 36.26 8.86
N LYS A 661 -31.42 36.66 8.45
CA LYS A 661 -32.32 35.88 7.57
C LYS A 661 -32.11 36.25 6.11
N LEU A 662 -32.57 35.39 5.21
CA LEU A 662 -32.52 35.67 3.76
C LEU A 662 -33.29 36.94 3.42
N ALA A 663 -32.62 37.88 2.78
CA ALA A 663 -33.20 39.12 2.36
C ALA A 663 -34.24 38.92 1.24
N THR A 664 -35.35 39.64 1.32
CA THR A 664 -36.42 39.65 0.31
C THR A 664 -36.47 40.97 -0.41
N LEU A 665 -37.29 41.09 -1.44
CA LEU A 665 -37.51 42.35 -2.15
C LEU A 665 -38.00 43.47 -1.22
N ASN A 666 -38.62 43.09 -0.09
CA ASN A 666 -39.15 44.02 0.90
C ASN A 666 -38.16 44.37 2.00
N THR A 667 -36.99 43.72 2.03
CA THR A 667 -35.92 44.11 2.97
C THR A 667 -35.32 45.45 2.51
N PRO A 668 -35.22 46.46 3.40
CA PRO A 668 -34.58 47.74 3.07
C PRO A 668 -33.16 47.52 2.52
N ILE A 669 -32.82 48.22 1.44
CA ILE A 669 -31.56 47.99 0.70
C ILE A 669 -30.31 48.23 1.56
N ASP A 670 -30.41 49.13 2.53
CA ASP A 670 -29.35 49.42 3.49
C ASP A 670 -29.13 48.34 4.55
N LEU A 671 -30.09 47.41 4.68
CA LEU A 671 -30.00 46.25 5.53
C LEU A 671 -29.58 44.96 4.77
N VAL A 672 -29.58 45.00 3.44
CA VAL A 672 -29.16 43.87 2.63
C VAL A 672 -27.64 43.79 2.57
N GLU A 673 -27.09 42.63 2.95
CA GLU A 673 -25.69 42.29 2.88
C GLU A 673 -25.51 40.99 2.08
N GLU A 674 -24.52 40.95 1.17
CA GLU A 674 -24.11 39.71 0.52
C GLU A 674 -23.10 39.02 1.45
N ARG A 675 -23.43 37.82 1.87
CA ARG A 675 -22.53 36.94 2.63
C ARG A 675 -22.22 35.68 1.84
N ILE A 676 -20.96 35.27 1.88
CA ILE A 676 -20.49 34.07 1.22
C ILE A 676 -20.44 32.94 2.28
N TYR A 677 -21.14 31.84 2.00
CA TYR A 677 -21.14 30.66 2.85
C TYR A 677 -20.43 29.52 2.16
N LEU A 678 -19.65 28.74 2.94
CA LEU A 678 -19.18 27.43 2.51
C LEU A 678 -20.34 26.44 2.69
N VAL A 679 -20.82 25.88 1.60
CA VAL A 679 -21.92 24.91 1.58
C VAL A 679 -21.28 23.56 1.18
N PRO A 680 -20.88 22.75 2.16
CA PRO A 680 -20.25 21.44 1.88
C PRO A 680 -21.28 20.46 1.28
N PRO A 681 -20.81 19.40 0.61
CA PRO A 681 -21.69 18.33 0.13
C PRO A 681 -22.49 17.70 1.28
N PRO A 682 -23.66 17.08 0.97
CA PRO A 682 -24.55 16.50 1.98
C PRO A 682 -23.85 15.52 2.92
N GLU A 683 -22.92 14.72 2.41
CA GLU A 683 -22.12 13.74 3.16
C GLU A 683 -21.26 14.39 4.25
N ALA A 684 -20.88 15.65 4.08
CA ALA A 684 -20.09 16.42 5.04
C ALA A 684 -20.95 17.27 5.99
N SER A 685 -22.28 17.10 5.98
CA SER A 685 -23.20 17.93 6.78
C SER A 685 -23.02 17.75 8.28
N GLU A 686 -22.73 16.53 8.74
CA GLU A 686 -22.46 16.23 10.15
C GLU A 686 -21.13 16.83 10.62
N TRP A 687 -20.08 16.69 9.82
CA TRP A 687 -18.81 17.35 10.06
C TRP A 687 -18.97 18.87 10.15
N ALA A 688 -19.71 19.48 9.22
CA ALA A 688 -19.96 20.93 9.22
C ALA A 688 -20.68 21.39 10.49
N GLN A 689 -21.58 20.58 11.01
CA GLN A 689 -22.27 20.86 12.27
C GLN A 689 -21.31 20.69 13.46
N MET A 690 -20.49 19.67 13.46
CA MET A 690 -19.52 19.37 14.52
C MET A 690 -18.53 20.53 14.72
N ILE A 691 -17.98 21.09 13.63
CA ILE A 691 -17.03 22.22 13.69
C ILE A 691 -17.73 23.58 13.86
N GLY A 692 -19.07 23.61 13.97
CA GLY A 692 -19.84 24.85 14.09
C GLY A 692 -19.80 25.72 12.83
N LEU A 693 -19.69 25.12 11.63
CA LEU A 693 -19.68 25.86 10.36
C LEU A 693 -20.97 26.64 10.21
N GLU A 694 -20.85 27.94 9.94
CA GLU A 694 -21.99 28.81 9.73
C GLU A 694 -22.75 28.37 8.46
N ARG A 695 -24.01 27.99 8.65
CA ARG A 695 -24.88 27.54 7.54
C ARG A 695 -25.63 28.70 6.92
N PRO A 696 -25.92 28.67 5.62
CA PRO A 696 -26.81 29.61 5.02
C PRO A 696 -28.16 29.67 5.77
N PRO A 697 -28.71 30.85 6.03
CA PRO A 697 -30.04 30.96 6.66
C PRO A 697 -31.10 30.30 5.76
N GLN A 698 -32.05 29.58 6.38
CA GLN A 698 -33.15 28.94 5.66
C GLN A 698 -34.43 29.78 5.76
N GLU A 699 -34.49 30.68 6.74
CA GLU A 699 -35.65 31.51 6.95
C GLU A 699 -35.54 32.84 6.20
N TYR A 700 -36.61 33.23 5.63
CA TYR A 700 -36.75 34.53 4.96
C TYR A 700 -36.96 35.66 5.95
N ASP A 701 -36.43 36.84 5.62
CA ASP A 701 -36.69 38.06 6.36
C ASP A 701 -38.18 38.41 6.27
N THR A 702 -38.79 38.54 7.44
CA THR A 702 -40.21 38.90 7.56
C THR A 702 -40.40 40.40 7.80
N LEU A 703 -39.34 41.20 7.80
CA LEU A 703 -39.44 42.63 7.80
C LEU A 703 -40.15 43.08 6.52
N THR A 704 -41.47 43.07 6.55
CA THR A 704 -42.29 43.76 5.58
C THR A 704 -42.26 45.23 5.96
N ASP A 705 -41.95 46.08 5.00
CA ASP A 705 -42.29 47.50 5.11
C ASP A 705 -43.78 47.55 5.25
N LEU A 706 -44.28 47.71 6.49
CA LEU A 706 -45.72 47.87 6.81
C LEU A 706 -46.27 49.18 6.29
N ALA A 707 -45.46 49.95 5.57
CA ALA A 707 -45.88 51.13 4.87
C ALA A 707 -46.70 50.78 3.63
N TYR A 708 -48.01 50.70 3.84
CA TYR A 708 -48.99 50.79 2.78
C TYR A 708 -49.01 49.74 1.69
N GLN A 709 -49.51 48.55 2.02
CA GLN A 709 -49.98 47.62 0.98
C GLN A 709 -51.28 48.17 0.40
N ASP A 710 -51.24 48.60 -0.85
CA ASP A 710 -52.41 49.07 -1.55
C ASP A 710 -53.42 47.93 -1.68
N PRO A 711 -54.59 48.02 -1.01
CA PRO A 711 -55.59 46.96 -1.05
C PRO A 711 -56.07 46.66 -2.47
N ASP A 712 -55.92 47.57 -3.38
CA ASP A 712 -56.34 47.51 -4.77
C ASP A 712 -55.28 47.00 -5.73
N VAL A 713 -54.02 46.83 -5.23
CA VAL A 713 -52.91 46.28 -6.02
C VAL A 713 -52.21 45.10 -5.25
N ARG A 714 -52.67 43.87 -5.47
CA ARG A 714 -52.10 42.73 -4.77
C ARG A 714 -52.29 41.41 -5.50
N ILE A 715 -51.32 40.51 -5.36
CA ILE A 715 -51.42 39.09 -5.73
C ILE A 715 -52.00 38.32 -4.53
N ILE A 716 -53.02 37.47 -4.77
CA ILE A 716 -53.64 36.62 -3.73
C ILE A 716 -53.22 35.18 -3.89
N THR A 717 -53.08 34.72 -5.13
CA THR A 717 -52.63 33.36 -5.48
C THR A 717 -51.60 33.47 -6.60
N PRO A 718 -50.51 32.76 -6.47
CA PRO A 718 -50.12 31.86 -5.40
C PRO A 718 -49.79 32.62 -4.09
N ALA A 719 -49.70 31.86 -2.96
CA ALA A 719 -49.22 32.44 -1.71
C ALA A 719 -47.71 32.68 -1.77
N SER A 720 -47.20 33.71 -1.05
CA SER A 720 -45.76 33.87 -0.94
C SER A 720 -45.11 32.63 -0.31
N PHE A 721 -43.92 32.28 -0.78
CA PHE A 721 -43.12 31.12 -0.39
C PHE A 721 -43.74 29.72 -0.68
N SER A 722 -44.71 29.67 -1.62
CA SER A 722 -45.25 28.38 -2.08
C SER A 722 -44.39 27.73 -3.14
N PHE A 723 -44.38 26.39 -3.16
CA PHE A 723 -43.74 25.58 -4.19
C PHE A 723 -44.77 25.31 -5.31
N LEU A 724 -44.34 25.48 -6.56
CA LEU A 724 -45.24 25.51 -7.71
C LEU A 724 -44.60 24.79 -8.91
N ARG A 725 -45.48 24.22 -9.77
CA ARG A 725 -45.05 23.55 -11.00
C ARG A 725 -45.98 23.82 -12.17
N LYS A 726 -45.51 23.59 -13.39
CA LYS A 726 -46.28 23.61 -14.66
C LYS A 726 -46.94 24.98 -14.90
N GLU A 727 -48.24 25.01 -15.07
CA GLU A 727 -49.00 26.23 -15.33
C GLU A 727 -49.59 26.79 -14.04
N ILE A 728 -49.23 28.02 -13.73
CA ILE A 728 -49.66 28.75 -12.52
C ILE A 728 -50.72 29.78 -12.90
N VAL A 729 -51.87 29.76 -12.23
CA VAL A 729 -52.88 30.79 -12.37
C VAL A 729 -52.66 31.85 -11.29
N VAL A 730 -52.19 33.03 -11.76
CA VAL A 730 -52.00 34.19 -10.86
C VAL A 730 -53.31 34.93 -10.72
N ARG A 731 -53.77 35.14 -9.47
CA ARG A 731 -55.00 35.86 -9.15
C ARG A 731 -54.71 37.00 -8.19
N GLY A 732 -55.49 38.10 -8.31
CA GLY A 732 -55.25 39.24 -7.47
C GLY A 732 -56.19 40.41 -7.78
N TYR A 733 -55.78 41.57 -7.32
CA TYR A 733 -56.46 42.87 -7.54
C TYR A 733 -55.51 43.78 -8.35
N ALA A 734 -56.10 44.44 -9.38
CA ALA A 734 -55.49 45.54 -10.12
C ALA A 734 -56.61 46.53 -10.47
N ILE A 735 -56.98 47.31 -9.43
CA ILE A 735 -58.18 48.19 -9.49
C ILE A 735 -58.01 49.60 -8.87
N PRO A 736 -56.82 50.24 -8.87
CA PRO A 736 -56.70 51.57 -8.36
C PRO A 736 -57.66 52.52 -9.08
N ALA A 737 -57.98 53.64 -8.46
CA ALA A 737 -59.01 54.54 -8.96
C ALA A 737 -58.78 55.02 -10.41
N ASP A 738 -57.59 55.44 -10.73
CA ASP A 738 -57.15 55.98 -12.03
C ASP A 738 -56.38 54.94 -12.87
N PHE A 739 -56.85 53.70 -12.90
CA PHE A 739 -56.18 52.56 -13.51
C PHE A 739 -56.03 52.71 -15.03
N ASP A 740 -54.84 52.57 -15.58
CA ASP A 740 -54.54 52.53 -17.01
C ASP A 740 -54.26 51.03 -17.43
N TYR A 741 -53.19 50.41 -16.95
CA TYR A 741 -52.88 49.01 -17.21
C TYR A 741 -52.15 48.36 -16.08
N TYR A 742 -52.07 46.99 -16.09
CA TYR A 742 -51.16 46.27 -15.27
C TYR A 742 -50.28 45.31 -16.09
N ARG A 743 -49.14 45.01 -15.51
CA ARG A 743 -48.15 44.06 -16.02
C ARG A 743 -47.82 43.07 -14.91
N LEU A 744 -47.68 41.80 -15.29
CA LEU A 744 -47.08 40.78 -14.45
C LEU A 744 -45.70 40.46 -14.98
N GLN A 745 -44.75 40.33 -14.11
CA GLN A 745 -43.38 39.98 -14.42
C GLN A 745 -42.78 39.11 -13.35
N TYR A 746 -41.77 38.30 -13.73
CA TYR A 746 -40.97 37.50 -12.79
C TYR A 746 -39.48 37.74 -13.00
N GLY A 747 -38.70 37.52 -11.93
CA GLY A 747 -37.26 37.55 -11.99
C GLY A 747 -36.67 36.46 -11.10
N SER A 748 -35.49 35.96 -11.44
CA SER A 748 -34.82 34.93 -10.71
C SER A 748 -34.28 35.48 -9.38
N GLY A 749 -34.40 34.68 -8.33
CA GLY A 749 -33.95 35.01 -6.98
C GLY A 749 -34.91 35.89 -6.21
N LEU A 750 -34.51 36.30 -5.00
CA LEU A 750 -35.31 37.11 -4.08
C LEU A 750 -35.23 38.61 -4.37
N ASN A 751 -34.12 39.07 -5.00
CA ASN A 751 -33.92 40.45 -5.41
C ASN A 751 -33.50 40.50 -6.90
N PRO A 752 -34.44 40.32 -7.86
CA PRO A 752 -34.10 40.24 -9.27
C PRO A 752 -33.57 41.59 -9.81
N THR A 753 -32.49 41.53 -10.58
CA THR A 753 -31.99 42.66 -11.37
C THR A 753 -32.54 42.69 -12.80
N ARG A 754 -33.11 41.56 -13.24
CA ARG A 754 -33.73 41.41 -14.57
C ARG A 754 -35.12 40.86 -14.43
N TRP A 755 -36.06 41.42 -15.16
CA TRP A 755 -37.44 41.04 -15.16
C TRP A 755 -37.88 40.51 -16.51
N VAL A 756 -38.68 39.46 -16.48
CA VAL A 756 -39.31 38.84 -17.67
C VAL A 756 -40.79 39.01 -17.55
N GLN A 757 -41.45 39.59 -18.55
CA GLN A 757 -42.92 39.84 -18.55
C GLN A 757 -43.66 38.53 -18.79
N ILE A 758 -44.79 38.37 -18.10
CA ILE A 758 -45.76 37.28 -18.26
C ILE A 758 -46.95 37.78 -19.06
N GLY A 759 -47.05 37.39 -20.31
CA GLY A 759 -48.10 37.85 -21.22
C GLY A 759 -47.92 39.32 -21.64
N ASP A 760 -49.00 39.97 -22.10
CA ASP A 760 -49.01 41.38 -22.51
C ASP A 760 -49.56 42.29 -21.42
N ASP A 761 -49.29 43.60 -21.53
CA ASP A 761 -49.91 44.58 -20.67
C ASP A 761 -51.45 44.57 -20.83
N SER A 762 -52.13 44.58 -19.70
CA SER A 762 -53.59 44.42 -19.69
C SER A 762 -54.22 45.72 -19.13
N SER A 763 -55.10 46.36 -19.92
CA SER A 763 -55.92 47.48 -19.56
C SER A 763 -57.25 47.09 -18.90
N LYS A 764 -57.41 45.74 -18.60
CA LYS A 764 -58.64 45.27 -17.95
C LYS A 764 -58.51 45.29 -16.44
N ARG A 765 -59.35 46.06 -15.74
CA ARG A 765 -59.40 46.00 -14.27
C ARG A 765 -59.77 44.61 -13.75
N VAL A 766 -59.08 44.12 -12.76
CA VAL A 766 -59.24 42.75 -12.19
C VAL A 766 -59.52 42.89 -10.69
N ARG A 767 -60.63 42.37 -10.21
CA ARG A 767 -61.02 42.34 -8.80
C ARG A 767 -61.06 40.88 -8.30
N GLY A 768 -60.10 40.43 -7.64
CA GLY A 768 -59.97 39.04 -7.12
C GLY A 768 -60.00 37.95 -8.18
N GLY A 769 -59.79 38.35 -9.44
CA GLY A 769 -59.79 37.46 -10.61
C GLY A 769 -58.44 37.03 -11.09
N THR A 770 -58.44 36.35 -12.24
CA THR A 770 -57.17 35.93 -12.88
C THR A 770 -56.47 37.12 -13.52
N LEU A 771 -55.24 37.39 -13.09
CA LEU A 771 -54.35 38.40 -13.64
C LEU A 771 -53.64 37.83 -14.87
N ALA A 772 -53.03 36.64 -14.74
CA ALA A 772 -52.43 35.93 -15.86
C ALA A 772 -52.34 34.41 -15.60
N ARG A 773 -52.00 33.69 -16.67
CA ARG A 773 -51.55 32.29 -16.58
C ARG A 773 -50.08 32.24 -16.92
N TRP A 774 -49.27 31.75 -15.99
CA TRP A 774 -47.82 31.70 -16.18
C TRP A 774 -47.40 30.26 -16.40
N LYS A 775 -46.79 29.98 -17.53
CA LYS A 775 -46.17 28.69 -17.83
C LYS A 775 -44.75 28.70 -17.34
N THR A 776 -44.41 27.76 -16.45
CA THR A 776 -43.12 27.66 -15.81
C THR A 776 -42.28 26.52 -16.39
N GLU A 777 -42.66 25.92 -17.50
CA GLU A 777 -41.90 24.86 -18.17
C GLU A 777 -40.49 25.33 -18.47
N GLY A 778 -39.48 24.57 -18.00
CA GLY A 778 -38.05 24.89 -18.10
C GLY A 778 -37.52 25.87 -17.03
N LEU A 779 -38.37 26.32 -16.12
CA LEU A 779 -37.95 27.09 -14.96
C LEU A 779 -37.81 26.18 -13.75
N ASN A 780 -36.72 26.33 -12.98
CA ASN A 780 -36.54 25.74 -11.66
C ASN A 780 -35.78 26.76 -10.79
N GLY A 781 -36.13 26.88 -9.53
CA GLY A 781 -35.45 27.76 -8.59
C GLY A 781 -36.41 28.78 -7.92
N LEU A 782 -35.83 29.66 -7.17
CA LEU A 782 -36.51 30.77 -6.52
C LEU A 782 -36.79 31.89 -7.53
N TYR A 783 -38.00 32.43 -7.47
CA TYR A 783 -38.42 33.54 -8.29
C TYR A 783 -39.23 34.55 -7.48
N THR A 784 -39.05 35.81 -7.85
CA THR A 784 -39.96 36.88 -7.40
C THR A 784 -40.95 37.16 -8.49
N LEU A 785 -42.26 37.05 -8.19
CA LEU A 785 -43.35 37.40 -9.06
C LEU A 785 -43.89 38.77 -8.63
N GLN A 786 -43.94 39.73 -9.59
CA GLN A 786 -44.32 41.10 -9.32
C GLN A 786 -45.51 41.53 -10.21
N LEU A 787 -46.50 42.09 -9.54
CA LEU A 787 -47.56 42.84 -10.21
C LEU A 787 -47.19 44.32 -10.23
N VAL A 788 -47.17 44.90 -11.35
CA VAL A 788 -46.94 46.34 -11.60
C VAL A 788 -48.26 46.92 -12.14
N VAL A 789 -48.83 47.93 -11.50
CA VAL A 789 -50.02 48.62 -11.98
C VAL A 789 -49.68 50.05 -12.20
N VAL A 790 -50.06 50.60 -13.34
CA VAL A 790 -49.83 51.95 -13.76
C VAL A 790 -51.18 52.68 -13.86
N ASP A 791 -51.23 53.88 -13.29
CA ASP A 791 -52.44 54.75 -13.41
C ASP A 791 -52.32 55.70 -14.60
N GLU A 792 -53.45 56.42 -14.94
CA GLU A 792 -53.51 57.37 -16.06
C GLU A 792 -52.53 58.54 -15.88
N ASN A 793 -52.00 58.80 -14.70
CA ASN A 793 -51.06 59.84 -14.40
C ASN A 793 -49.59 59.37 -14.47
N GLY A 794 -49.39 58.04 -14.75
CA GLY A 794 -48.08 57.42 -14.80
C GLY A 794 -47.50 57.03 -13.43
N HIS A 795 -48.26 57.07 -12.33
CA HIS A 795 -47.80 56.49 -11.05
C HIS A 795 -47.82 54.98 -11.09
N ILE A 796 -46.81 54.39 -10.45
CA ILE A 796 -46.60 52.95 -10.40
C ILE A 796 -46.86 52.42 -8.98
N ALA A 797 -47.76 51.47 -8.86
CA ALA A 797 -47.99 50.71 -7.68
C ALA A 797 -47.56 49.25 -7.94
N THR A 798 -46.85 48.66 -6.99
CA THR A 798 -46.36 47.31 -7.15
C THR A 798 -46.68 46.40 -5.96
N HIS A 799 -46.85 45.12 -6.23
CA HIS A 799 -46.90 44.10 -5.18
C HIS A 799 -46.09 42.90 -5.65
N ALA A 800 -45.21 42.40 -4.80
CA ALA A 800 -44.37 41.27 -5.11
C ALA A 800 -44.54 40.14 -4.11
N ILE A 801 -44.37 38.90 -4.58
CA ILE A 801 -44.34 37.67 -3.79
C ILE A 801 -43.18 36.82 -4.22
N HIS A 802 -42.64 36.03 -3.31
CA HIS A 802 -41.56 35.08 -3.57
C HIS A 802 -42.13 33.68 -3.70
N ILE A 803 -41.66 32.89 -4.66
CA ILE A 803 -42.16 31.54 -4.93
C ILE A 803 -41.02 30.65 -5.38
N THR A 804 -41.16 29.37 -5.16
CA THR A 804 -40.22 28.37 -5.70
C THR A 804 -40.91 27.62 -6.83
N VAL A 805 -40.31 27.64 -8.01
CA VAL A 805 -40.81 26.85 -9.16
C VAL A 805 -39.95 25.58 -9.20
N ASP A 806 -40.66 24.45 -9.19
CA ASP A 806 -40.00 23.14 -9.25
C ASP A 806 -40.75 22.24 -10.23
N ASN A 807 -40.11 21.96 -11.36
CA ASN A 807 -40.60 21.08 -12.40
C ASN A 807 -39.79 19.77 -12.51
N GLN A 808 -38.88 19.53 -11.60
CA GLN A 808 -38.13 18.28 -11.49
C GLN A 808 -38.91 17.27 -10.66
N HIS A 809 -38.64 16.01 -10.90
CA HIS A 809 -39.19 14.90 -10.12
C HIS A 809 -38.19 14.46 -9.09
N PRO A 810 -38.59 13.99 -7.93
CA PRO A 810 -37.69 13.35 -6.98
C PRO A 810 -36.94 12.20 -7.66
N ASP A 811 -35.67 12.00 -7.28
CA ASP A 811 -34.90 10.83 -7.61
C ASP A 811 -35.14 9.75 -6.56
N VAL A 812 -35.28 8.49 -7.00
CA VAL A 812 -35.76 7.41 -6.14
C VAL A 812 -34.98 6.16 -6.41
N GLU A 813 -34.31 5.62 -5.38
CA GLU A 813 -33.61 4.34 -5.42
C GLU A 813 -34.13 3.39 -4.32
N MET A 814 -34.50 2.16 -4.70
CA MET A 814 -34.88 1.13 -3.74
C MET A 814 -33.62 0.42 -3.21
N LEU A 815 -33.37 0.52 -1.93
CA LEU A 815 -32.22 -0.10 -1.26
C LEU A 815 -32.54 -1.51 -0.75
N LEU A 816 -33.72 -1.72 -0.17
CA LEU A 816 -34.20 -3.00 0.32
C LEU A 816 -35.71 -3.16 0.08
N PRO A 817 -36.19 -4.36 -0.32
CA PRO A 817 -35.43 -5.59 -0.66
C PRO A 817 -34.75 -5.51 -2.02
N GLU A 818 -33.72 -6.35 -2.21
CA GLU A 818 -33.11 -6.53 -3.51
C GLU A 818 -34.01 -7.31 -4.48
N LEU A 819 -33.84 -7.12 -5.78
CA LEU A 819 -34.58 -7.84 -6.81
C LEU A 819 -34.38 -9.36 -6.65
N ASP A 820 -35.47 -10.12 -6.71
CA ASP A 820 -35.53 -11.58 -6.54
C ASP A 820 -35.03 -12.10 -5.17
N GLN A 821 -34.91 -11.23 -4.17
CA GLN A 821 -34.50 -11.61 -2.82
C GLN A 821 -35.46 -12.64 -2.20
N VAL A 822 -34.91 -13.72 -1.64
CA VAL A 822 -35.68 -14.73 -0.90
C VAL A 822 -35.53 -14.49 0.60
N LEU A 823 -36.63 -14.14 1.24
CA LEU A 823 -36.70 -13.84 2.66
C LEU A 823 -37.34 -15.00 3.42
N ARG A 824 -36.66 -15.52 4.44
CA ARG A 824 -37.20 -16.60 5.31
C ARG A 824 -37.60 -16.04 6.64
N GLY A 825 -38.87 -16.20 6.95
CA GLY A 825 -39.38 -15.66 8.21
C GLY A 825 -40.77 -16.15 8.60
N THR A 826 -41.15 -15.96 9.88
CA THR A 826 -42.47 -16.28 10.41
C THR A 826 -43.46 -15.15 10.11
N SER A 827 -44.79 -15.42 10.21
CA SER A 827 -45.82 -14.40 9.97
C SER A 827 -45.82 -13.24 10.96
N THR A 828 -45.02 -13.33 12.02
CA THR A 828 -44.85 -12.28 13.04
C THR A 828 -43.55 -11.46 12.84
N GLN A 829 -42.68 -11.93 11.99
CA GLN A 829 -41.44 -11.20 11.68
C GLN A 829 -41.68 -10.07 10.70
N GLU A 830 -40.90 -9.03 10.86
CA GLU A 830 -40.90 -7.84 10.00
C GLU A 830 -39.61 -7.80 9.18
N MET A 831 -39.72 -7.34 7.97
CA MET A 831 -38.59 -6.93 7.11
C MET A 831 -38.59 -5.41 7.01
N VAL A 832 -37.43 -4.87 6.76
CA VAL A 832 -37.24 -3.45 6.45
C VAL A 832 -37.43 -3.27 4.95
N ILE A 833 -38.23 -2.29 4.55
CA ILE A 833 -38.25 -1.73 3.20
C ILE A 833 -37.58 -0.36 3.32
N ASP A 834 -36.48 -0.19 2.62
CA ASP A 834 -35.61 0.97 2.72
C ASP A 834 -35.39 1.60 1.35
N VAL A 835 -35.44 2.92 1.28
CA VAL A 835 -35.32 3.66 0.01
C VAL A 835 -34.50 4.94 0.21
N ASP A 836 -33.70 5.27 -0.75
CA ASP A 836 -33.08 6.58 -0.87
C ASP A 836 -33.93 7.46 -1.78
N VAL A 837 -34.30 8.62 -1.28
CA VAL A 837 -35.13 9.59 -2.01
C VAL A 837 -34.53 10.97 -1.83
N THR A 838 -34.13 11.57 -2.93
CA THR A 838 -33.57 12.92 -2.96
C THR A 838 -34.36 13.83 -3.89
N ASP A 839 -34.35 15.11 -3.60
CA ASP A 839 -34.98 16.12 -4.44
C ASP A 839 -34.27 17.47 -4.27
N ASN A 840 -34.29 18.30 -5.32
CA ASN A 840 -33.60 19.59 -5.36
C ASN A 840 -34.16 20.63 -4.37
N PHE A 841 -35.47 20.55 -3.99
CA PHE A 841 -36.07 21.48 -3.02
C PHE A 841 -36.71 20.77 -1.83
N GLY A 842 -36.77 19.46 -1.85
CA GLY A 842 -37.19 18.62 -0.76
C GLY A 842 -38.40 17.76 -1.02
N VAL A 843 -38.41 16.64 -0.35
CA VAL A 843 -39.49 15.63 -0.42
C VAL A 843 -40.57 15.93 0.58
N GLU A 844 -41.82 16.00 0.13
CA GLU A 844 -42.99 16.19 0.99
C GLU A 844 -43.32 14.89 1.71
N ARG A 845 -43.33 13.75 0.96
CA ARG A 845 -43.64 12.44 1.53
C ARG A 845 -43.26 11.30 0.59
N VAL A 846 -43.04 10.14 1.16
CA VAL A 846 -42.81 8.87 0.47
C VAL A 846 -43.91 7.89 0.85
N GLU A 847 -44.60 7.36 -0.14
CA GLU A 847 -45.71 6.39 0.00
C GLU A 847 -45.20 5.00 -0.41
N PHE A 848 -45.31 4.03 0.50
CA PHE A 848 -44.88 2.64 0.27
C PHE A 848 -46.06 1.76 -0.15
N TYR A 849 -45.88 0.96 -1.20
CA TYR A 849 -46.85 0.04 -1.75
C TYR A 849 -46.31 -1.38 -1.78
N VAL A 850 -47.07 -2.34 -1.31
CA VAL A 850 -46.80 -3.78 -1.41
C VAL A 850 -48.01 -4.44 -2.04
N ASP A 851 -47.82 -5.25 -3.05
CA ASP A 851 -48.90 -5.93 -3.81
C ASP A 851 -49.97 -4.94 -4.32
N GLY A 852 -49.56 -3.76 -4.72
CA GLY A 852 -50.41 -2.68 -5.19
C GLY A 852 -51.20 -1.96 -4.10
N ASN A 853 -51.05 -2.35 -2.83
CA ASN A 853 -51.75 -1.69 -1.72
C ASN A 853 -50.79 -0.74 -1.01
N LYS A 854 -51.27 0.47 -0.74
CA LYS A 854 -50.51 1.44 0.08
C LYS A 854 -50.41 0.92 1.52
N VAL A 855 -49.17 0.75 1.98
CA VAL A 855 -48.90 0.22 3.32
C VAL A 855 -48.67 1.35 4.32
N GLU A 856 -47.84 2.33 3.96
CA GLU A 856 -47.44 3.41 4.87
C GLU A 856 -47.04 4.67 4.09
N THR A 857 -46.97 5.79 4.80
CA THR A 857 -46.47 7.07 4.29
C THR A 857 -45.48 7.65 5.30
N VAL A 858 -44.28 7.94 4.85
CA VAL A 858 -43.19 8.54 5.64
C VAL A 858 -42.94 9.96 5.13
N ILE A 859 -42.84 10.92 6.05
CA ILE A 859 -42.72 12.37 5.73
C ILE A 859 -41.35 12.94 6.14
N THR A 860 -40.50 12.16 6.79
CA THR A 860 -39.15 12.58 7.21
C THR A 860 -38.16 11.44 6.98
N PRO A 861 -36.92 11.72 6.55
CA PRO A 861 -35.88 10.70 6.44
C PRO A 861 -35.48 10.16 7.84
N PRO A 862 -35.01 8.92 7.95
CA PRO A 862 -34.81 7.99 6.84
C PRO A 862 -36.16 7.45 6.32
N TYR A 863 -36.29 7.31 4.99
CA TYR A 863 -37.50 6.80 4.36
C TYR A 863 -37.51 5.27 4.36
N SER A 864 -37.81 4.69 5.50
CA SER A 864 -37.89 3.26 5.68
C SER A 864 -39.11 2.84 6.49
N ILE A 865 -39.64 1.64 6.23
CA ILE A 865 -40.76 1.07 6.96
C ILE A 865 -40.49 -0.37 7.38
N ARG A 866 -41.23 -0.86 8.36
CA ARG A 866 -41.24 -2.27 8.76
C ARG A 866 -42.49 -2.99 8.28
N TRP A 867 -42.36 -3.87 7.30
CA TRP A 867 -43.45 -4.62 6.75
C TRP A 867 -43.49 -6.05 7.30
N ARG A 868 -44.68 -6.53 7.69
CA ARG A 868 -44.84 -7.90 8.26
C ARG A 868 -45.01 -8.93 7.17
N MET A 869 -44.19 -10.00 7.20
CA MET A 869 -44.19 -11.11 6.27
C MET A 869 -45.37 -12.06 6.48
N ARG A 870 -46.62 -11.54 6.36
CA ARG A 870 -47.86 -12.30 6.69
C ARG A 870 -48.12 -13.45 5.72
N ASN A 871 -47.91 -13.22 4.45
CA ASN A 871 -48.19 -14.17 3.37
C ASN A 871 -46.91 -14.79 2.84
N VAL A 872 -46.99 -16.04 2.35
CA VAL A 872 -45.90 -16.76 1.66
C VAL A 872 -46.12 -16.61 0.19
N GLY A 873 -45.05 -16.45 -0.58
CA GLY A 873 -45.09 -16.33 -2.02
C GLY A 873 -44.33 -15.13 -2.53
N GLU A 874 -44.52 -14.85 -3.77
CA GLU A 874 -43.96 -13.71 -4.47
C GLU A 874 -44.74 -12.43 -4.14
N HIS A 875 -44.00 -11.37 -3.82
CA HIS A 875 -44.54 -10.06 -3.51
C HIS A 875 -43.91 -9.00 -4.39
N GLU A 876 -44.61 -7.95 -4.69
CA GLU A 876 -44.12 -6.77 -5.42
C GLU A 876 -44.12 -5.55 -4.48
N VAL A 877 -42.96 -4.85 -4.43
CA VAL A 877 -42.86 -3.58 -3.70
C VAL A 877 -42.41 -2.45 -4.63
N TYR A 878 -42.99 -1.26 -4.43
CA TYR A 878 -42.55 0.00 -5.06
C TYR A 878 -42.96 1.15 -4.16
N ILE A 879 -42.35 2.32 -4.40
CA ILE A 879 -42.71 3.55 -3.68
C ILE A 879 -43.13 4.67 -4.65
N ARG A 880 -43.82 5.66 -4.10
CA ARG A 880 -44.10 6.93 -4.76
C ARG A 880 -43.57 8.06 -3.88
N ALA A 881 -42.60 8.76 -4.38
CA ALA A 881 -42.10 9.98 -3.75
C ALA A 881 -42.84 11.19 -4.34
N ILE A 882 -43.22 12.10 -3.46
CA ILE A 882 -43.85 13.34 -3.83
C ILE A 882 -43.05 14.49 -3.20
N ASP A 883 -42.61 15.45 -4.03
CA ASP A 883 -41.89 16.63 -3.58
C ASP A 883 -42.85 17.75 -3.05
N LEU A 884 -42.25 18.85 -2.59
CA LEU A 884 -42.99 19.99 -2.05
C LEU A 884 -43.83 20.74 -3.12
N ALA A 885 -43.50 20.65 -4.41
CA ALA A 885 -44.26 21.19 -5.53
C ALA A 885 -45.33 20.24 -6.05
N GLY A 886 -45.34 19.00 -5.57
CA GLY A 886 -46.26 17.94 -5.95
C GLY A 886 -45.83 17.16 -7.20
N ASN A 887 -44.53 17.21 -7.67
CA ASN A 887 -44.04 16.27 -8.67
C ASN A 887 -43.97 14.89 -8.04
N VAL A 888 -44.12 13.86 -8.86
CA VAL A 888 -44.22 12.48 -8.38
C VAL A 888 -43.24 11.59 -9.16
N ALA A 889 -42.41 10.85 -8.47
CA ALA A 889 -41.61 9.76 -9.00
C ALA A 889 -42.05 8.41 -8.42
N GLU A 890 -41.96 7.36 -9.18
CA GLU A 890 -42.17 5.99 -8.72
C GLU A 890 -40.85 5.21 -8.90
N SER A 891 -40.50 4.42 -7.89
CA SER A 891 -39.35 3.51 -8.01
C SER A 891 -39.66 2.38 -9.01
N ASP A 892 -38.62 1.67 -9.43
CA ASP A 892 -38.79 0.37 -10.06
C ASP A 892 -39.57 -0.56 -9.12
N ARG A 893 -40.26 -1.53 -9.73
CA ARG A 893 -41.04 -2.56 -9.00
C ARG A 893 -40.10 -3.71 -8.71
N ILE A 894 -39.86 -3.94 -7.44
CA ILE A 894 -38.97 -5.01 -6.97
C ILE A 894 -39.82 -6.22 -6.56
N LEU A 895 -39.53 -7.34 -7.20
CA LEU A 895 -40.10 -8.63 -6.83
C LEU A 895 -39.20 -9.29 -5.77
N PHE A 896 -39.80 -9.83 -4.73
CA PHE A 896 -39.12 -10.61 -3.69
C PHE A 896 -40.03 -11.76 -3.22
N THR A 897 -39.44 -12.82 -2.68
CA THR A 897 -40.19 -14.01 -2.25
C THR A 897 -40.12 -14.19 -0.74
N VAL A 898 -41.24 -14.44 -0.11
CA VAL A 898 -41.30 -14.81 1.32
C VAL A 898 -41.50 -16.32 1.44
N GLU A 899 -40.55 -16.98 2.12
CA GLU A 899 -40.62 -18.41 2.46
C GLU A 899 -40.78 -18.60 3.98
N ARG A 900 -41.44 -19.70 4.39
CA ARG A 900 -41.42 -20.10 5.82
C ARG A 900 -40.15 -20.89 6.11
N PRO A 901 -39.56 -20.76 7.31
CA PRO A 901 -38.36 -21.45 7.72
C PRO A 901 -38.51 -22.97 7.67
#